data_90beb401e6dbbb61cabef234e62f6f0a
#
_entry.id   90beb401e6dbbb61cabef234e62f6f0a
#
_cell.length_a   1.000
_cell.length_b   1.000
_cell.length_c   1.000
_cell.angle_alpha   90.00
_cell.angle_beta   90.00
_cell.angle_gamma   90.00
#
_symmetry.space_group_name_H-M   'P 1'
#
loop_
_entity.id
_entity.type
_entity.pdbx_description
1 polymer ?
#
loop_
_entity_poly.entity_id
_entity_poly.type
_entity_poly.pdbx_seq_one_letter_code
_entity_poly.pdbx_strand_id
1 'polypeptide(L)'
;MKCVILAGGIGNTLWPLSRRNYPKQFLNICEGRSLLQDTIVRNLPFADEFIIVTNESYKEIMESQLKAFQGLRYRIIYESKNCGTFAAVSLASAFLNASDIMMVTVSDLIIEDGSYKDSVIKAKEIAKNGAIANIVKDIGNDNVDDHAGIYVCMVGDFNHSLQKIFPDVSQLKKKVRRRLKTVKRNIAVPESIMEQFPHFRMQAELFARMDNVTPVEAAFSYKDVDDVYDVAELGKLAYENNIITSNCENVLLLNTAEKHLVVANNINNIAVVNTQDATYISDSEHIDDIKAIAKEHLDEYKPYFENSRIMFRQWGMHEILTSSESYKVKKVTIYPKMSMKLHKHEHRLESWTIVEGTATIQIGSEVKEYSKNDTVSVPIGVAHRVSNFTDSNVIIIETGIGEIMGETEFERKKDTDFVNVDESRAIVNIPDIMKLEPAFKDNLWGGTKLRTVFGKKCDYDVIGESWELSAHPDGQSVIASGTFAGMYFGEFIEKYGEEVVGWKSSSLDRFPVLIKFIDAKNALSIQIHPDDDYALENENEFGKNEMWYVVDCEPGAYLYCGLKQDSSKEEIRERIENNTITEILNKIEVHKGDCVMVKAGTIHAIGAGILICEIQQNSNCTYRMYDYDRRDKFGNRRELHIDKAIDVVDVKKYKPFVSGNSDVPEGAELLVSCKYFECYKYVLGESVYTDDSSDKDICNNYDGNSDIVAKPATDKINISVDTMSFRSIIVIEGSGKITVGENEMDYRAVDSFFVTAGEKVVSVEGTGVIIVTKV
;
A
#
# COMPACT_ATOMS: atom_id res chain seq x y z
N MET A 1 0.32 13.18 8.23
CA MET A 1 -0.38 13.93 7.16
C MET A 1 -0.29 13.13 5.87
N LYS A 2 -1.34 13.06 5.07
CA LYS A 2 -1.34 12.36 3.78
C LYS A 2 -0.90 13.34 2.69
N CYS A 3 0.11 12.99 1.89
CA CYS A 3 0.60 13.84 0.81
C CYS A 3 0.05 13.36 -0.54
N VAL A 4 -0.75 14.19 -1.18
CA VAL A 4 -1.29 13.94 -2.53
C VAL A 4 -0.38 14.61 -3.54
N ILE A 5 0.25 13.83 -4.42
CA ILE A 5 1.11 14.34 -5.49
C ILE A 5 0.37 14.23 -6.83
N LEU A 6 0.22 15.35 -7.52
CA LEU A 6 -0.37 15.42 -8.85
C LEU A 6 0.72 15.25 -9.91
N ALA A 7 0.75 14.10 -10.57
CA ALA A 7 1.78 13.71 -11.55
C ALA A 7 1.17 13.28 -12.90
N GLY A 8 0.02 13.84 -13.28
CA GLY A 8 -0.75 13.47 -14.48
C GLY A 8 -0.50 14.35 -15.72
N GLY A 9 0.40 15.32 -15.65
CA GLY A 9 0.69 16.27 -16.76
C GLY A 9 1.27 15.57 -18.00
N ILE A 10 0.91 16.05 -19.19
CA ILE A 10 1.37 15.49 -20.49
C ILE A 10 2.81 15.92 -20.81
N GLY A 11 3.31 16.98 -20.20
CA GLY A 11 4.72 17.37 -20.23
C GLY A 11 5.34 17.73 -21.59
N ASN A 12 4.54 18.17 -22.56
CA ASN A 12 5.02 18.49 -23.92
C ASN A 12 5.83 19.79 -24.03
N THR A 13 5.95 20.55 -22.94
CA THR A 13 6.56 21.89 -22.93
C THR A 13 8.08 21.86 -23.03
N LEU A 14 8.70 20.76 -22.65
CA LEU A 14 10.16 20.59 -22.63
C LEU A 14 10.69 19.77 -23.83
N TRP A 15 9.91 19.66 -24.92
CA TRP A 15 10.42 18.94 -26.10
C TRP A 15 11.72 19.60 -26.61
N PRO A 16 12.75 18.83 -26.98
CA PRO A 16 12.87 17.38 -27.12
C PRO A 16 13.34 16.63 -25.86
N LEU A 17 13.44 17.25 -24.69
CA LEU A 17 13.79 16.56 -23.43
C LEU A 17 12.65 15.65 -22.98
N SER A 18 11.42 16.14 -23.02
CA SER A 18 10.22 15.37 -22.69
C SER A 18 9.50 14.82 -23.92
N ARG A 19 8.77 13.73 -23.73
CA ARG A 19 7.90 13.10 -24.71
C ARG A 19 6.60 12.68 -24.04
N ARG A 20 5.60 12.30 -24.83
CA ARG A 20 4.33 11.81 -24.28
C ARG A 20 4.51 10.57 -23.41
N ASN A 21 5.40 9.65 -23.78
CA ASN A 21 5.72 8.46 -22.99
C ASN A 21 6.79 8.68 -21.92
N TYR A 22 7.41 9.88 -21.87
CA TYR A 22 8.41 10.28 -20.89
C TYR A 22 8.24 11.75 -20.53
N PRO A 23 7.15 12.11 -19.82
CA PRO A 23 6.83 13.51 -19.52
C PRO A 23 7.75 14.10 -18.44
N LYS A 24 7.69 15.45 -18.32
CA LYS A 24 8.62 16.26 -17.53
C LYS A 24 8.82 15.82 -16.09
N GLN A 25 7.75 15.36 -15.42
CA GLN A 25 7.81 14.91 -14.02
C GLN A 25 8.72 13.71 -13.77
N PHE A 26 9.03 12.94 -14.80
CA PHE A 26 9.93 11.79 -14.71
C PHE A 26 11.35 12.07 -15.22
N LEU A 27 11.61 13.26 -15.76
CA LEU A 27 12.94 13.65 -16.20
C LEU A 27 13.89 13.78 -15.02
N ASN A 28 15.08 13.21 -15.18
CA ASN A 28 16.15 13.24 -14.19
C ASN A 28 16.93 14.55 -14.27
N ILE A 29 16.38 15.61 -13.69
CA ILE A 29 16.92 16.97 -13.74
C ILE A 29 17.22 17.58 -12.36
N CYS A 30 17.08 16.79 -11.28
CA CYS A 30 17.32 17.20 -9.91
C CYS A 30 18.43 16.35 -9.28
N GLU A 31 19.71 16.63 -9.58
CA GLU A 31 20.87 15.93 -8.96
C GLU A 31 20.76 14.38 -9.00
N GLY A 32 20.42 13.82 -10.15
CA GLY A 32 20.25 12.36 -10.30
C GLY A 32 18.86 11.84 -9.90
N ARG A 33 17.92 12.72 -9.56
CA ARG A 33 16.51 12.39 -9.28
C ARG A 33 15.58 13.04 -10.30
N SER A 34 14.42 12.43 -10.49
CA SER A 34 13.34 13.08 -11.22
C SER A 34 12.63 14.13 -10.37
N LEU A 35 11.87 15.02 -11.03
CA LEU A 35 11.01 16.00 -10.33
C LEU A 35 10.03 15.32 -9.37
N LEU A 36 9.45 14.18 -9.78
CA LEU A 36 8.59 13.38 -8.91
C LEU A 36 9.37 12.86 -7.68
N GLN A 37 10.55 12.29 -7.90
CA GLN A 37 11.37 11.77 -6.80
C GLN A 37 11.82 12.87 -5.85
N ASP A 38 12.17 14.04 -6.37
CA ASP A 38 12.52 15.20 -5.56
C ASP A 38 11.32 15.69 -4.74
N THR A 39 10.13 15.74 -5.34
CA THR A 39 8.89 16.07 -4.63
C THR A 39 8.59 15.08 -3.50
N ILE A 40 8.83 13.79 -3.69
CA ILE A 40 8.68 12.78 -2.63
C ILE A 40 9.69 13.05 -1.50
N VAL A 41 10.99 13.17 -1.83
CA VAL A 41 12.05 13.39 -0.83
C VAL A 41 11.77 14.62 0.03
N ARG A 42 11.39 15.72 -0.60
CA ARG A 42 11.05 16.99 0.08
C ARG A 42 9.91 16.85 1.07
N ASN A 43 8.95 15.97 0.80
CA ASN A 43 7.76 15.78 1.62
C ASN A 43 7.83 14.59 2.61
N LEU A 44 8.88 13.76 2.58
CA LEU A 44 9.08 12.67 3.53
C LEU A 44 8.97 13.10 5.02
N PRO A 45 9.48 14.28 5.46
CA PRO A 45 9.38 14.69 6.85
C PRO A 45 7.95 15.00 7.33
N PHE A 46 6.99 15.18 6.41
CA PHE A 46 5.63 15.64 6.71
C PHE A 46 4.58 14.57 6.46
N ALA A 47 4.87 13.64 5.55
CA ALA A 47 3.92 12.65 5.06
C ALA A 47 4.16 11.28 5.71
N ASP A 48 3.11 10.69 6.24
CA ASP A 48 3.05 9.30 6.69
C ASP A 48 2.55 8.34 5.60
N GLU A 49 1.99 8.90 4.52
CA GLU A 49 1.58 8.17 3.32
C GLU A 49 1.51 9.14 2.12
N PHE A 50 1.87 8.64 0.94
CA PHE A 50 1.76 9.36 -0.32
C PHE A 50 0.63 8.79 -1.18
N ILE A 51 -0.19 9.68 -1.75
CA ILE A 51 -1.21 9.34 -2.75
C ILE A 51 -0.79 10.01 -4.06
N ILE A 52 -0.36 9.24 -5.04
CA ILE A 52 0.13 9.78 -6.30
C ILE A 52 -0.96 9.61 -7.35
N VAL A 53 -1.42 10.72 -7.93
CA VAL A 53 -2.42 10.70 -9.01
C VAL A 53 -1.72 10.94 -10.33
N THR A 54 -1.85 9.99 -11.26
CA THR A 54 -1.16 10.03 -12.55
C THR A 54 -2.01 9.38 -13.66
N ASN A 55 -1.59 9.55 -14.92
CA ASN A 55 -2.25 8.89 -16.04
C ASN A 55 -1.88 7.40 -16.11
N GLU A 56 -2.82 6.56 -16.54
CA GLU A 56 -2.61 5.12 -16.68
C GLU A 56 -1.47 4.79 -17.67
N SER A 57 -1.26 5.60 -18.69
CA SER A 57 -0.16 5.45 -19.65
C SER A 57 1.23 5.56 -19.00
N TYR A 58 1.34 6.15 -17.81
CA TYR A 58 2.61 6.31 -17.07
C TYR A 58 2.85 5.22 -16.03
N LYS A 59 2.03 4.18 -16.00
CA LYS A 59 2.10 3.14 -14.97
C LYS A 59 3.51 2.55 -14.83
N GLU A 60 4.10 2.15 -15.93
CA GLU A 60 5.39 1.43 -15.91
C GLU A 60 6.55 2.34 -15.45
N ILE A 61 6.60 3.58 -15.93
CA ILE A 61 7.62 4.55 -15.52
C ILE A 61 7.42 4.97 -14.06
N MET A 62 6.18 5.19 -13.63
CA MET A 62 5.84 5.52 -12.24
C MET A 62 6.32 4.44 -11.29
N GLU A 63 5.97 3.18 -11.54
CA GLU A 63 6.40 2.04 -10.73
C GLU A 63 7.93 1.89 -10.71
N SER A 64 8.59 2.13 -11.85
CA SER A 64 10.06 2.13 -11.93
C SER A 64 10.71 3.20 -11.04
N GLN A 65 10.20 4.42 -11.08
CA GLN A 65 10.73 5.55 -10.29
C GLN A 65 10.57 5.36 -8.79
N LEU A 66 9.45 4.74 -8.37
CA LEU A 66 9.14 4.50 -6.97
C LEU A 66 9.96 3.35 -6.34
N LYS A 67 10.58 2.49 -7.14
CA LYS A 67 11.50 1.44 -6.64
C LYS A 67 12.74 2.01 -5.92
N ALA A 68 13.11 3.26 -6.19
CA ALA A 68 14.20 3.94 -5.47
C ALA A 68 13.89 4.18 -3.97
N PHE A 69 12.63 4.05 -3.55
CA PHE A 69 12.18 4.35 -2.19
C PHE A 69 11.77 3.07 -1.45
N GLN A 70 12.72 2.42 -0.79
CA GLN A 70 12.44 1.29 0.07
C GLN A 70 11.64 1.74 1.31
N GLY A 71 10.57 1.02 1.65
CA GLY A 71 9.75 1.33 2.82
C GLY A 71 8.79 2.52 2.68
N LEU A 72 8.72 3.16 1.51
CA LEU A 72 7.76 4.25 1.28
C LEU A 72 6.32 3.73 1.30
N ARG A 73 5.48 4.32 2.14
CA ARG A 73 4.03 4.05 2.15
C ARG A 73 3.37 4.92 1.08
N TYR A 74 2.83 4.30 0.03
CA TYR A 74 2.14 5.01 -1.03
C TYR A 74 1.01 4.23 -1.68
N ARG A 75 0.09 4.96 -2.28
CA ARG A 75 -0.94 4.47 -3.22
C ARG A 75 -0.86 5.27 -4.51
N ILE A 76 -1.14 4.62 -5.63
CA ILE A 76 -1.19 5.28 -6.93
C ILE A 76 -2.62 5.20 -7.46
N ILE A 77 -3.14 6.35 -7.89
CA ILE A 77 -4.42 6.44 -8.59
C ILE A 77 -4.11 6.70 -10.06
N TYR A 78 -4.44 5.75 -10.91
CA TYR A 78 -4.29 5.84 -12.35
C TYR A 78 -5.57 6.35 -12.98
N GLU A 79 -5.50 7.54 -13.58
CA GLU A 79 -6.57 8.13 -14.38
C GLU A 79 -6.47 7.62 -15.82
N SER A 80 -7.55 7.04 -16.35
CA SER A 80 -7.63 6.66 -17.77
C SER A 80 -7.69 7.87 -18.70
N LYS A 81 -8.13 9.03 -18.18
CA LYS A 81 -8.28 10.30 -18.90
C LYS A 81 -7.96 11.45 -17.95
N ASN A 82 -7.17 12.41 -18.42
CA ASN A 82 -6.90 13.61 -17.65
C ASN A 82 -8.13 14.55 -17.65
N CYS A 83 -8.70 14.80 -16.47
CA CYS A 83 -9.83 15.71 -16.25
C CYS A 83 -9.45 16.95 -15.41
N GLY A 84 -8.15 17.22 -15.28
CA GLY A 84 -7.62 18.38 -14.55
C GLY A 84 -7.44 18.14 -13.05
N THR A 85 -6.83 19.12 -12.38
CA THR A 85 -6.41 19.02 -10.98
C THR A 85 -7.58 18.84 -10.02
N PHE A 86 -8.76 19.37 -10.33
CA PHE A 86 -9.97 19.23 -9.53
C PHE A 86 -10.44 17.76 -9.45
N ALA A 87 -10.46 17.06 -10.59
CA ALA A 87 -10.83 15.64 -10.63
C ALA A 87 -9.81 14.79 -9.85
N ALA A 88 -8.52 15.02 -10.08
CA ALA A 88 -7.43 14.30 -9.42
C ALA A 88 -7.49 14.42 -7.88
N VAL A 89 -7.67 15.63 -7.34
CA VAL A 89 -7.78 15.83 -5.89
C VAL A 89 -9.08 15.25 -5.33
N SER A 90 -10.18 15.41 -6.06
CA SER A 90 -11.47 14.81 -5.67
C SER A 90 -11.37 13.28 -5.58
N LEU A 91 -10.68 12.65 -6.52
CA LEU A 91 -10.39 11.21 -6.50
C LEU A 91 -9.51 10.84 -5.32
N ALA A 92 -8.37 11.52 -5.11
CA ALA A 92 -7.47 11.25 -4.00
C ALA A 92 -8.21 11.31 -2.66
N SER A 93 -9.03 12.36 -2.47
CA SER A 93 -9.82 12.54 -1.24
C SER A 93 -10.91 11.48 -1.03
N ALA A 94 -11.30 10.74 -2.08
CA ALA A 94 -12.24 9.62 -1.94
C ALA A 94 -11.64 8.42 -1.19
N PHE A 95 -10.33 8.28 -1.17
CA PHE A 95 -9.60 7.19 -0.53
C PHE A 95 -8.93 7.59 0.79
N LEU A 96 -9.27 8.76 1.33
CA LEU A 96 -8.81 9.27 2.62
C LEU A 96 -9.96 9.36 3.62
N ASN A 97 -9.63 9.36 4.91
CA ASN A 97 -10.62 9.51 5.97
C ASN A 97 -10.90 10.99 6.23
N ALA A 98 -12.10 11.31 6.72
CA ALA A 98 -12.48 12.69 7.03
C ALA A 98 -11.56 13.36 8.06
N SER A 99 -10.98 12.57 8.98
CA SER A 99 -10.03 13.01 10.00
C SER A 99 -8.59 13.17 9.51
N ASP A 100 -8.27 12.76 8.28
CA ASP A 100 -6.94 12.93 7.73
C ASP A 100 -6.67 14.39 7.35
N ILE A 101 -5.44 14.85 7.61
CA ILE A 101 -4.93 16.08 7.02
C ILE A 101 -4.32 15.72 5.67
N MET A 102 -4.86 16.31 4.61
CA MET A 102 -4.40 16.15 3.25
C MET A 102 -3.56 17.37 2.84
N MET A 103 -2.35 17.12 2.38
CA MET A 103 -1.53 18.10 1.67
C MET A 103 -1.51 17.72 0.21
N VAL A 104 -1.82 18.65 -0.68
CA VAL A 104 -1.73 18.46 -2.13
C VAL A 104 -0.54 19.25 -2.65
N THR A 105 0.22 18.67 -3.56
CA THR A 105 1.34 19.32 -4.25
C THR A 105 1.44 18.82 -5.68
N VAL A 106 1.98 19.65 -6.56
CA VAL A 106 2.32 19.25 -7.93
C VAL A 106 3.71 18.62 -7.99
N SER A 107 3.98 17.81 -9.00
CA SER A 107 5.24 17.07 -9.16
C SER A 107 6.33 17.79 -9.94
N ASP A 108 6.04 18.96 -10.47
CA ASP A 108 6.91 19.75 -11.35
C ASP A 108 7.37 21.08 -10.74
N LEU A 109 7.18 21.22 -9.42
CA LEU A 109 7.60 22.39 -8.64
C LEU A 109 9.01 22.16 -8.06
N ILE A 110 9.90 23.12 -8.31
CA ILE A 110 11.21 23.20 -7.69
C ILE A 110 11.17 24.19 -6.54
N ILE A 111 11.82 23.86 -5.45
CA ILE A 111 11.95 24.69 -4.26
C ILE A 111 13.44 24.86 -3.96
N GLU A 112 13.89 26.12 -3.86
CA GLU A 112 15.31 26.47 -3.84
C GLU A 112 15.87 26.72 -2.45
N ASP A 113 15.04 26.89 -1.41
CA ASP A 113 15.53 27.23 -0.08
C ASP A 113 14.94 26.38 1.07
N GLY A 114 15.54 26.55 2.28
CA GLY A 114 15.25 25.76 3.47
C GLY A 114 14.00 26.10 4.25
N SER A 115 13.24 27.15 3.90
CA SER A 115 12.06 27.64 4.66
C SER A 115 10.75 26.94 4.25
N TYR A 116 10.81 25.97 3.33
CA TYR A 116 9.65 25.16 2.92
C TYR A 116 8.93 24.51 4.10
N LYS A 117 9.72 23.98 5.03
CA LYS A 117 9.22 23.33 6.24
C LYS A 117 8.31 24.22 7.07
N ASP A 118 8.68 25.48 7.24
CA ASP A 118 7.93 26.41 8.09
C ASP A 118 6.59 26.78 7.47
N SER A 119 6.54 26.97 6.15
CA SER A 119 5.29 27.21 5.42
C SER A 119 4.33 26.02 5.50
N VAL A 120 4.84 24.77 5.36
CA VAL A 120 4.03 23.55 5.49
C VAL A 120 3.51 23.38 6.91
N ILE A 121 4.31 23.67 7.95
CA ILE A 121 3.86 23.59 9.35
C ILE A 121 2.77 24.63 9.61
N LYS A 122 2.94 25.88 9.15
CA LYS A 122 1.93 26.94 9.27
C LYS A 122 0.63 26.58 8.56
N ALA A 123 0.72 26.05 7.33
CA ALA A 123 -0.43 25.58 6.59
C ALA A 123 -1.18 24.44 7.30
N LYS A 124 -0.44 23.52 7.91
CA LYS A 124 -1.01 22.41 8.72
C LYS A 124 -1.78 22.91 9.94
N GLU A 125 -1.30 23.93 10.63
CA GLU A 125 -2.02 24.50 11.79
C GLU A 125 -3.31 25.22 11.36
N ILE A 126 -3.29 25.93 10.24
CA ILE A 126 -4.48 26.54 9.63
C ILE A 126 -5.52 25.47 9.27
N ALA A 127 -5.07 24.37 8.65
CA ALA A 127 -5.93 23.26 8.27
C ALA A 127 -6.63 22.60 9.46
N LYS A 128 -5.95 22.44 10.59
CA LYS A 128 -6.56 21.91 11.83
C LYS A 128 -7.70 22.79 12.38
N ASN A 129 -7.72 24.07 12.04
CA ASN A 129 -8.75 25.02 12.45
C ASN A 129 -9.92 25.09 11.44
N GLY A 130 -10.04 24.15 10.52
CA GLY A 130 -11.17 24.04 9.57
C GLY A 130 -11.04 24.87 8.29
N ALA A 131 -9.88 25.47 8.01
CA ALA A 131 -9.62 26.22 6.79
C ALA A 131 -8.79 25.41 5.79
N ILE A 132 -8.87 25.77 4.51
CA ILE A 132 -7.99 25.28 3.45
C ILE A 132 -6.84 26.28 3.33
N ALA A 133 -5.65 25.89 3.78
CA ALA A 133 -4.46 26.71 3.64
C ALA A 133 -3.89 26.57 2.23
N ASN A 134 -3.82 27.66 1.49
CA ASN A 134 -3.29 27.72 0.13
C ASN A 134 -1.97 28.51 0.13
N ILE A 135 -0.86 27.87 -0.27
CA ILE A 135 0.45 28.53 -0.28
C ILE A 135 0.59 29.38 -1.55
N VAL A 136 0.84 30.66 -1.36
CA VAL A 136 0.91 31.70 -2.41
C VAL A 136 2.22 32.47 -2.31
N LYS A 137 2.66 33.07 -3.41
CA LYS A 137 3.89 33.88 -3.45
C LYS A 137 3.72 35.20 -2.71
N ASP A 138 2.61 35.89 -2.93
CA ASP A 138 2.29 37.17 -2.30
C ASP A 138 0.82 37.21 -1.86
N ILE A 139 0.58 37.58 -0.58
CA ILE A 139 -0.78 37.76 -0.05
C ILE A 139 -1.32 39.09 -0.52
N GLY A 140 -2.31 39.10 -1.39
CA GLY A 140 -2.96 40.29 -1.93
C GLY A 140 -2.90 40.41 -3.44
N ASN A 141 -2.22 39.50 -4.09
CA ASN A 141 -2.21 39.32 -5.53
C ASN A 141 -3.14 38.16 -5.91
N ASP A 142 -4.29 38.47 -6.53
CA ASP A 142 -5.27 37.46 -6.99
C ASP A 142 -4.86 36.78 -8.32
N ASN A 143 -3.61 36.94 -8.73
CA ASN A 143 -3.12 36.31 -9.94
C ASN A 143 -3.01 34.78 -9.75
N VAL A 144 -3.61 34.01 -10.64
CA VAL A 144 -3.62 32.54 -10.61
C VAL A 144 -2.19 31.97 -10.70
N ASP A 145 -1.27 32.70 -11.30
CA ASP A 145 0.14 32.30 -11.49
C ASP A 145 1.00 32.46 -10.21
N ASP A 146 0.47 33.09 -9.15
CA ASP A 146 1.16 33.28 -7.88
C ASP A 146 0.92 32.14 -6.86
N HIS A 147 0.24 31.06 -7.26
CA HIS A 147 -0.04 29.91 -6.41
C HIS A 147 1.04 28.82 -6.56
N ALA A 148 1.61 28.37 -5.47
CA ALA A 148 2.60 27.28 -5.46
C ALA A 148 2.03 25.88 -5.81
N GLY A 149 0.73 25.77 -6.11
CA GLY A 149 0.09 24.47 -6.31
C GLY A 149 0.08 23.58 -5.05
N ILE A 150 0.37 24.18 -3.88
CA ILE A 150 0.44 23.47 -2.59
C ILE A 150 -0.68 23.96 -1.68
N TYR A 151 -1.51 23.03 -1.19
CA TYR A 151 -2.55 23.36 -0.22
C TYR A 151 -2.73 22.25 0.80
N VAL A 152 -3.13 22.65 2.01
CA VAL A 152 -3.31 21.75 3.16
C VAL A 152 -4.70 21.94 3.76
N CYS A 153 -5.43 20.87 3.96
CA CYS A 153 -6.77 20.91 4.56
C CYS A 153 -7.10 19.60 5.31
N MET A 154 -8.11 19.68 6.17
CA MET A 154 -8.79 18.47 6.63
C MET A 154 -9.63 17.89 5.49
N VAL A 155 -9.57 16.60 5.28
CA VAL A 155 -10.37 15.91 4.25
C VAL A 155 -11.87 16.10 4.49
N GLY A 156 -12.30 16.12 5.76
CA GLY A 156 -13.69 16.40 6.15
C GLY A 156 -14.17 17.75 5.68
N ASP A 157 -13.39 18.82 5.90
CA ASP A 157 -13.74 20.20 5.51
C ASP A 157 -13.75 20.36 4.00
N PHE A 158 -12.77 19.78 3.32
CA PHE A 158 -12.75 19.71 1.85
C PHE A 158 -13.99 19.02 1.30
N ASN A 159 -14.37 17.86 1.85
CA ASN A 159 -15.55 17.12 1.41
C ASN A 159 -16.85 17.88 1.69
N HIS A 160 -16.95 18.57 2.83
CA HIS A 160 -18.11 19.41 3.16
C HIS A 160 -18.28 20.55 2.14
N SER A 161 -17.20 21.26 1.85
CA SER A 161 -17.20 22.34 0.85
C SER A 161 -17.51 21.80 -0.56
N LEU A 162 -16.91 20.66 -0.92
CA LEU A 162 -17.20 20.00 -2.19
C LEU A 162 -18.68 19.60 -2.31
N GLN A 163 -19.29 19.09 -1.24
CA GLN A 163 -20.71 18.71 -1.25
C GLN A 163 -21.61 19.94 -1.39
N LYS A 164 -21.24 21.08 -0.80
CA LYS A 164 -21.98 22.34 -0.89
C LYS A 164 -21.95 22.92 -2.31
N ILE A 165 -20.78 22.88 -2.97
CA ILE A 165 -20.53 23.58 -4.25
C ILE A 165 -20.78 22.66 -5.46
N PHE A 166 -20.35 21.40 -5.37
CA PHE A 166 -20.45 20.39 -6.43
C PHE A 166 -21.06 19.07 -5.92
N PRO A 167 -22.36 19.06 -5.58
CA PRO A 167 -23.02 17.88 -5.00
C PRO A 167 -22.92 16.64 -5.90
N ASP A 168 -22.95 16.81 -7.24
CA ASP A 168 -22.83 15.70 -8.19
C ASP A 168 -21.43 15.06 -8.12
N VAL A 169 -20.37 15.85 -7.99
CA VAL A 169 -19.00 15.33 -7.81
C VAL A 169 -18.86 14.63 -6.47
N SER A 170 -19.50 15.14 -5.43
CA SER A 170 -19.54 14.47 -4.11
C SER A 170 -20.22 13.10 -4.17
N GLN A 171 -21.34 13.00 -4.92
CA GLN A 171 -22.00 11.72 -5.16
C GLN A 171 -21.16 10.78 -6.03
N LEU A 172 -20.49 11.31 -7.05
CA LEU A 172 -19.57 10.55 -7.90
C LEU A 172 -18.41 9.98 -7.08
N LYS A 173 -17.82 10.75 -6.16
CA LYS A 173 -16.80 10.26 -5.22
C LYS A 173 -17.28 9.08 -4.39
N LYS A 174 -18.48 9.17 -3.82
CA LYS A 174 -19.08 8.05 -3.07
C LYS A 174 -19.24 6.81 -3.95
N LYS A 175 -19.66 6.99 -5.21
CA LYS A 175 -19.78 5.91 -6.21
C LYS A 175 -18.43 5.30 -6.56
N VAL A 176 -17.39 6.14 -6.75
CA VAL A 176 -16.01 5.70 -7.00
C VAL A 176 -15.51 4.86 -5.83
N ARG A 177 -15.64 5.38 -4.60
CA ARG A 177 -15.25 4.67 -3.37
C ARG A 177 -15.93 3.31 -3.25
N ARG A 178 -17.26 3.24 -3.52
CA ARG A 178 -18.03 1.98 -3.47
C ARG A 178 -17.63 0.98 -4.56
N ARG A 179 -17.39 1.46 -5.79
CA ARG A 179 -17.12 0.61 -6.95
C ARG A 179 -15.70 0.09 -7.00
N LEU A 180 -14.74 0.93 -6.60
CA LEU A 180 -13.32 0.60 -6.64
C LEU A 180 -12.81 0.01 -5.32
N LYS A 181 -13.68 -0.24 -4.33
CA LYS A 181 -13.50 -0.99 -3.06
C LYS A 181 -12.02 -1.33 -2.80
N THR A 182 -11.14 -0.36 -2.51
CA THR A 182 -9.74 -0.72 -2.61
C THR A 182 -8.89 -0.33 -1.43
N VAL A 183 -8.24 -1.34 -0.93
CA VAL A 183 -6.95 -1.33 -0.25
C VAL A 183 -5.81 -1.67 -1.22
N LYS A 184 -6.03 -1.60 -2.53
CA LYS A 184 -4.97 -1.85 -3.50
C LYS A 184 -4.02 -0.65 -3.54
N ARG A 185 -2.71 -0.94 -3.60
CA ARG A 185 -1.64 0.05 -3.80
C ARG A 185 -1.85 0.83 -5.11
N ASN A 186 -2.40 0.17 -6.12
CA ASN A 186 -2.62 0.69 -7.46
C ASN A 186 -4.11 0.67 -7.79
N ILE A 187 -4.70 1.86 -7.98
CA ILE A 187 -6.12 2.06 -8.24
C ILE A 187 -6.28 2.58 -9.67
N ALA A 188 -6.81 1.76 -10.57
CA ALA A 188 -7.16 2.21 -11.91
C ALA A 188 -8.61 2.72 -11.96
N VAL A 189 -8.80 3.96 -12.37
CA VAL A 189 -10.13 4.58 -12.50
C VAL A 189 -10.60 4.47 -13.94
N PRO A 190 -11.68 3.70 -14.21
CA PRO A 190 -12.17 3.50 -15.57
C PRO A 190 -12.60 4.81 -16.26
N GLU A 191 -12.45 4.87 -17.58
CA GLU A 191 -12.83 6.04 -18.40
C GLU A 191 -14.30 6.44 -18.20
N SER A 192 -15.20 5.46 -18.10
CA SER A 192 -16.63 5.71 -17.85
C SER A 192 -16.93 6.43 -16.52
N ILE A 193 -15.97 6.42 -15.59
CA ILE A 193 -16.02 7.20 -14.35
C ILE A 193 -15.36 8.55 -14.58
N MET A 194 -14.17 8.58 -15.20
CA MET A 194 -13.45 9.83 -15.45
C MET A 194 -14.25 10.83 -16.28
N GLU A 195 -14.98 10.38 -17.30
CA GLU A 195 -15.85 11.21 -18.13
C GLU A 195 -16.98 11.93 -17.37
N GLN A 196 -17.32 11.47 -16.17
CA GLN A 196 -18.33 12.12 -15.33
C GLN A 196 -17.75 13.26 -14.49
N PHE A 197 -16.41 13.39 -14.39
CA PHE A 197 -15.79 14.52 -13.72
C PHE A 197 -15.74 15.74 -14.63
N PRO A 198 -16.05 16.94 -14.11
CA PRO A 198 -15.85 18.17 -14.88
C PRO A 198 -14.36 18.45 -15.06
N HIS A 199 -13.99 18.99 -16.20
CA HIS A 199 -12.61 19.37 -16.52
C HIS A 199 -12.31 20.77 -15.97
N PHE A 200 -11.92 20.83 -14.68
CA PHE A 200 -11.70 22.09 -13.94
C PHE A 200 -10.29 22.16 -13.35
N ARG A 201 -9.81 23.39 -13.17
CA ARG A 201 -8.65 23.71 -12.36
C ARG A 201 -9.09 24.01 -10.92
N MET A 202 -8.34 23.50 -9.93
CA MET A 202 -8.69 23.66 -8.50
C MET A 202 -8.86 25.12 -8.10
N GLN A 203 -7.89 25.95 -8.44
CA GLN A 203 -7.84 27.35 -8.01
C GLN A 203 -8.99 28.17 -8.62
N ALA A 204 -9.11 28.15 -9.93
CA ALA A 204 -10.08 28.99 -10.65
C ALA A 204 -11.54 28.60 -10.37
N GLU A 205 -11.83 27.32 -10.22
CA GLU A 205 -13.20 26.83 -10.19
C GLU A 205 -13.70 26.46 -8.80
N LEU A 206 -12.83 25.95 -7.93
CA LEU A 206 -13.21 25.53 -6.59
C LEU A 206 -12.88 26.58 -5.53
N PHE A 207 -11.62 27.00 -5.42
CA PHE A 207 -11.20 27.91 -4.34
C PHE A 207 -11.86 29.28 -4.45
N ALA A 208 -12.10 29.79 -5.66
CA ALA A 208 -12.84 31.02 -5.87
C ALA A 208 -14.30 30.99 -5.34
N ARG A 209 -14.84 29.81 -5.07
CA ARG A 209 -16.22 29.60 -4.58
C ARG A 209 -16.30 29.12 -3.13
N MET A 210 -15.15 28.93 -2.49
CA MET A 210 -15.07 28.50 -1.09
C MET A 210 -14.86 29.67 -0.15
N ASP A 211 -15.59 29.69 0.96
CA ASP A 211 -15.51 30.76 1.97
C ASP A 211 -14.38 30.52 2.98
N ASN A 212 -13.79 29.31 3.02
CA ASN A 212 -12.83 28.87 4.04
C ASN A 212 -11.40 28.69 3.49
N VAL A 213 -11.03 29.32 2.39
CA VAL A 213 -9.65 29.31 1.87
C VAL A 213 -8.85 30.44 2.52
N THR A 214 -7.70 30.09 3.09
CA THR A 214 -6.79 31.04 3.75
C THR A 214 -5.44 31.03 3.03
N PRO A 215 -4.99 32.16 2.46
CA PRO A 215 -3.68 32.25 1.85
C PRO A 215 -2.56 32.18 2.90
N VAL A 216 -1.48 31.49 2.57
CA VAL A 216 -0.26 31.38 3.37
C VAL A 216 0.90 31.83 2.49
N GLU A 217 1.54 32.93 2.87
CA GLU A 217 2.70 33.42 2.14
C GLU A 217 3.84 32.38 2.22
N ALA A 218 4.41 32.06 1.06
CA ALA A 218 5.53 31.15 0.96
C ALA A 218 6.78 31.81 1.57
N ALA A 219 7.37 31.19 2.59
CA ALA A 219 8.64 31.59 3.14
C ALA A 219 9.83 30.97 2.37
N PHE A 220 9.62 30.61 1.11
CA PHE A 220 10.58 29.98 0.21
C PHE A 220 10.36 30.44 -1.22
N SER A 221 11.41 30.44 -2.02
CA SER A 221 11.30 30.62 -3.46
C SER A 221 10.94 29.31 -4.16
N TYR A 222 10.10 29.41 -5.16
CA TYR A 222 9.70 28.25 -5.97
C TYR A 222 9.53 28.63 -7.43
N LYS A 223 9.68 27.63 -8.28
CA LYS A 223 9.55 27.76 -9.73
C LYS A 223 8.89 26.52 -10.31
N ASP A 224 7.90 26.71 -11.17
CA ASP A 224 7.38 25.64 -12.03
C ASP A 224 8.35 25.40 -13.18
N VAL A 225 8.57 24.14 -13.54
CA VAL A 225 9.38 23.79 -14.71
C VAL A 225 8.50 23.77 -15.94
N ASP A 226 8.38 24.90 -16.60
CA ASP A 226 7.46 25.07 -17.72
C ASP A 226 8.13 25.11 -19.08
N ASP A 227 9.40 25.52 -19.15
CA ASP A 227 10.18 25.59 -20.38
C ASP A 227 11.63 25.10 -20.17
N VAL A 228 12.43 25.17 -21.22
CA VAL A 228 13.82 24.70 -21.21
C VAL A 228 14.77 25.67 -20.51
N TYR A 229 14.42 26.95 -20.35
CA TYR A 229 15.20 27.90 -19.55
C TYR A 229 15.11 27.55 -18.06
N ASP A 230 13.93 27.14 -17.60
CA ASP A 230 13.76 26.67 -16.22
C ASP A 230 14.68 25.45 -15.93
N VAL A 231 14.77 24.55 -16.89
CA VAL A 231 15.66 23.38 -16.80
C VAL A 231 17.14 23.81 -16.78
N ALA A 232 17.52 24.80 -17.57
CA ALA A 232 18.88 25.30 -17.65
C ALA A 232 19.31 26.06 -16.39
N GLU A 233 18.45 26.90 -15.83
CA GLU A 233 18.70 27.63 -14.59
C GLU A 233 18.98 26.72 -13.40
N LEU A 234 18.45 25.48 -13.43
CA LEU A 234 18.74 24.50 -12.40
C LEU A 234 20.22 24.12 -12.33
N GLY A 235 20.99 24.33 -13.42
CA GLY A 235 22.44 24.04 -13.48
C GLY A 235 22.82 22.61 -13.11
N LYS A 236 21.84 21.70 -13.08
CA LYS A 236 21.90 20.38 -12.47
C LYS A 236 21.66 19.24 -13.43
N LEU A 237 21.50 19.56 -14.75
CA LEU A 237 21.50 18.52 -15.76
C LEU A 237 22.85 17.81 -15.74
N ALA A 238 22.84 16.53 -15.45
CA ALA A 238 24.03 15.66 -15.44
C ALA A 238 24.75 15.59 -16.81
N TYR A 239 24.36 16.41 -17.78
CA TYR A 239 24.67 16.24 -19.20
C TYR A 239 25.14 17.50 -19.93
N GLU A 240 25.61 18.53 -19.26
CA GLU A 240 26.27 19.67 -19.93
C GLU A 240 27.64 19.33 -20.53
N ASN A 241 27.73 18.15 -21.11
CA ASN A 241 28.97 17.65 -21.68
C ASN A 241 29.04 17.90 -23.20
N ASN A 242 30.21 18.24 -23.67
CA ASN A 242 30.49 18.40 -25.12
C ASN A 242 29.81 19.60 -25.77
N ILE A 243 29.95 20.79 -25.18
CA ILE A 243 29.53 22.07 -25.76
C ILE A 243 30.76 22.98 -25.97
N ILE A 244 30.88 23.54 -27.14
CA ILE A 244 31.87 24.60 -27.46
C ILE A 244 31.12 25.81 -27.97
N THR A 245 31.39 26.96 -27.36
CA THR A 245 30.83 28.26 -27.80
C THR A 245 31.97 29.18 -28.23
N SER A 246 31.75 29.96 -29.29
CA SER A 246 32.67 30.98 -29.78
C SER A 246 31.86 32.17 -30.32
N ASN A 247 32.14 33.37 -29.80
CA ASN A 247 31.46 34.60 -30.19
C ASN A 247 29.92 34.49 -30.13
N CYS A 248 29.40 33.94 -29.03
CA CYS A 248 27.97 33.79 -28.79
C CYS A 248 27.54 34.70 -27.65
N GLU A 249 26.36 35.31 -27.77
CA GLU A 249 25.76 36.17 -26.77
C GLU A 249 24.31 35.77 -26.56
N ASN A 250 23.85 35.61 -25.30
CA ASN A 250 22.51 35.21 -24.94
C ASN A 250 22.07 33.92 -25.66
N VAL A 251 22.86 32.84 -25.52
CA VAL A 251 22.58 31.55 -26.13
C VAL A 251 22.41 30.48 -25.06
N LEU A 252 21.25 29.84 -25.07
CA LEU A 252 20.98 28.64 -24.25
C LEU A 252 21.37 27.40 -25.04
N LEU A 253 22.26 26.56 -24.48
CA LEU A 253 22.65 25.28 -25.08
C LEU A 253 22.45 24.15 -24.06
N LEU A 254 21.49 23.28 -24.32
CA LEU A 254 21.27 22.05 -23.57
C LEU A 254 21.58 20.87 -24.46
N ASN A 255 22.60 20.09 -24.09
CA ASN A 255 22.99 18.88 -24.83
C ASN A 255 22.93 17.66 -23.93
N THR A 256 21.92 16.82 -24.15
CA THR A 256 21.72 15.55 -23.42
C THR A 256 22.17 14.32 -24.23
N ALA A 257 22.66 14.53 -25.45
CA ALA A 257 23.17 13.45 -26.27
C ALA A 257 24.57 13.01 -25.82
N GLU A 258 24.70 11.78 -25.32
CA GLU A 258 25.98 11.19 -24.97
C GLU A 258 26.90 11.16 -26.19
N LYS A 259 28.19 11.59 -26.01
CA LYS A 259 29.22 11.57 -27.07
C LYS A 259 28.87 12.36 -28.32
N HIS A 260 27.96 13.33 -28.22
CA HIS A 260 27.62 14.26 -29.28
C HIS A 260 28.17 15.65 -28.95
N LEU A 261 29.00 16.22 -29.82
CA LEU A 261 29.57 17.55 -29.65
C LEU A 261 28.70 18.59 -30.33
N VAL A 262 28.26 19.60 -29.56
CA VAL A 262 27.56 20.77 -30.07
C VAL A 262 28.54 21.94 -30.11
N VAL A 263 28.73 22.56 -31.29
CA VAL A 263 29.57 23.73 -31.45
C VAL A 263 28.70 24.89 -31.95
N ALA A 264 28.65 25.95 -31.16
CA ALA A 264 27.93 27.20 -31.50
C ALA A 264 28.94 28.31 -31.77
N ASN A 265 28.85 28.97 -32.91
CA ASN A 265 29.80 30.02 -33.31
C ASN A 265 29.08 31.20 -34.00
N ASN A 266 29.33 32.41 -33.51
CA ASN A 266 28.78 33.66 -34.04
C ASN A 266 27.24 33.68 -34.12
N ILE A 267 26.56 33.21 -33.07
CA ILE A 267 25.11 33.18 -32.96
C ILE A 267 24.67 33.85 -31.66
N ASN A 268 23.55 34.55 -31.70
CA ASN A 268 23.02 35.31 -30.57
C ASN A 268 21.50 35.13 -30.43
N ASN A 269 20.98 35.23 -29.19
CA ASN A 269 19.55 35.19 -28.87
C ASN A 269 18.84 33.92 -29.33
N ILE A 270 19.45 32.77 -29.15
CA ILE A 270 18.86 31.48 -29.52
C ILE A 270 18.94 30.48 -28.37
N ALA A 271 17.99 29.55 -28.40
CA ALA A 271 18.02 28.34 -27.59
C ALA A 271 18.25 27.10 -28.50
N VAL A 272 19.15 26.24 -28.10
CA VAL A 272 19.42 24.95 -28.75
C VAL A 272 19.25 23.84 -27.71
N VAL A 273 18.33 22.94 -27.95
CA VAL A 273 18.12 21.75 -27.11
C VAL A 273 18.39 20.52 -27.96
N ASN A 274 19.47 19.82 -27.65
CA ASN A 274 19.92 18.66 -28.39
C ASN A 274 19.76 17.38 -27.55
N THR A 275 19.08 16.40 -28.14
CA THR A 275 18.97 15.03 -27.65
C THR A 275 19.55 14.06 -28.64
N GLN A 276 19.56 12.77 -28.34
CA GLN A 276 20.13 11.77 -29.26
C GLN A 276 19.32 11.57 -30.55
N ASP A 277 18.06 11.98 -30.57
CA ASP A 277 17.11 11.73 -31.66
C ASP A 277 16.47 12.99 -32.24
N ALA A 278 16.63 14.15 -31.59
CA ALA A 278 16.05 15.40 -32.06
C ALA A 278 16.84 16.60 -31.57
N THR A 279 16.86 17.66 -32.38
CA THR A 279 17.42 18.96 -32.01
C THR A 279 16.37 20.03 -32.25
N TYR A 280 16.11 20.84 -31.21
CA TYR A 280 15.27 22.03 -31.31
C TYR A 280 16.14 23.28 -31.29
N ILE A 281 15.94 24.15 -32.26
CA ILE A 281 16.61 25.45 -32.35
C ILE A 281 15.53 26.51 -32.50
N SER A 282 15.53 27.50 -31.63
CA SER A 282 14.55 28.58 -31.65
C SER A 282 15.20 29.89 -31.28
N ASP A 283 14.63 30.99 -31.73
CA ASP A 283 14.83 32.30 -31.11
C ASP A 283 14.41 32.23 -29.64
N SER A 284 15.10 32.95 -28.77
CA SER A 284 14.87 32.91 -27.32
C SER A 284 13.48 33.40 -26.88
N GLU A 285 12.84 34.26 -27.70
CA GLU A 285 11.49 34.80 -27.43
C GLU A 285 10.37 33.86 -27.92
N HIS A 286 10.69 32.87 -28.76
CA HIS A 286 9.72 32.01 -29.44
C HIS A 286 9.86 30.52 -29.04
N ILE A 287 10.48 30.24 -27.92
CA ILE A 287 10.75 28.85 -27.50
C ILE A 287 9.47 28.03 -27.23
N ASP A 288 8.41 28.69 -26.80
CA ASP A 288 7.10 28.11 -26.52
C ASP A 288 6.30 27.71 -27.76
N ASP A 289 6.69 28.17 -28.95
CA ASP A 289 6.04 27.83 -30.21
C ASP A 289 6.13 26.32 -30.51
N ILE A 290 7.04 25.59 -29.84
CA ILE A 290 7.18 24.14 -29.98
C ILE A 290 5.86 23.39 -29.76
N LYS A 291 4.98 23.88 -28.88
CA LYS A 291 3.67 23.27 -28.61
C LYS A 291 2.75 23.31 -29.85
N ALA A 292 2.77 24.43 -30.58
CA ALA A 292 2.00 24.60 -31.78
C ALA A 292 2.60 23.78 -32.94
N ILE A 293 3.91 23.83 -33.10
CA ILE A 293 4.67 23.09 -34.11
C ILE A 293 4.46 21.57 -33.94
N ALA A 294 4.60 21.08 -32.72
CA ALA A 294 4.39 19.67 -32.43
C ALA A 294 2.95 19.22 -32.72
N LYS A 295 1.95 20.06 -32.45
CA LYS A 295 0.55 19.76 -32.74
C LYS A 295 0.27 19.76 -34.25
N GLU A 296 0.85 20.68 -35.00
CA GLU A 296 0.67 20.79 -36.46
C GLU A 296 1.31 19.62 -37.21
N HIS A 297 2.47 19.15 -36.76
CA HIS A 297 3.25 18.12 -37.44
C HIS A 297 3.17 16.74 -36.75
N LEU A 298 2.25 16.55 -35.81
CA LEU A 298 2.18 15.32 -35.02
C LEU A 298 1.99 14.06 -35.87
N ASP A 299 1.11 14.12 -36.87
CA ASP A 299 0.80 12.93 -37.70
C ASP A 299 1.99 12.49 -38.56
N GLU A 300 2.80 13.44 -39.02
CA GLU A 300 3.96 13.17 -39.90
C GLU A 300 5.17 12.70 -39.10
N TYR A 301 5.42 13.32 -37.90
CA TYR A 301 6.61 13.07 -37.07
C TYR A 301 6.26 12.46 -35.72
N LYS A 302 5.15 11.75 -35.63
CA LYS A 302 4.63 11.15 -34.40
C LYS A 302 5.68 10.40 -33.56
N PRO A 303 6.58 9.57 -34.11
CA PRO A 303 7.61 8.89 -33.34
C PRO A 303 8.52 9.84 -32.54
N TYR A 304 8.81 11.02 -33.09
CA TYR A 304 9.70 12.00 -32.45
C TYR A 304 8.98 12.88 -31.42
N PHE A 305 7.68 13.09 -31.56
CA PHE A 305 6.91 13.89 -30.59
C PHE A 305 6.33 13.07 -29.45
N GLU A 306 5.94 11.83 -29.69
CA GLU A 306 5.28 11.00 -28.69
C GLU A 306 6.23 10.04 -27.97
N ASN A 307 7.27 9.53 -28.63
CA ASN A 307 8.09 8.46 -28.11
C ASN A 307 9.50 8.93 -27.72
N SER A 308 9.87 8.66 -26.49
CA SER A 308 11.28 8.68 -26.08
C SER A 308 11.97 7.41 -26.58
N ARG A 309 13.28 7.47 -26.79
CA ARG A 309 14.11 6.28 -27.04
C ARG A 309 14.12 5.32 -25.85
N ILE A 310 13.87 5.83 -24.64
CA ILE A 310 13.81 5.05 -23.41
C ILE A 310 12.35 4.67 -23.16
N MET A 311 12.11 3.37 -22.99
CA MET A 311 10.81 2.82 -22.63
C MET A 311 10.90 2.01 -21.34
N PHE A 312 10.07 2.34 -20.37
CA PHE A 312 9.99 1.64 -19.09
C PHE A 312 9.01 0.46 -19.21
N ARG A 313 9.31 -0.61 -18.49
CA ARG A 313 8.51 -1.83 -18.37
C ARG A 313 8.48 -2.29 -16.91
N GLN A 314 7.54 -3.14 -16.56
CA GLN A 314 7.49 -3.71 -15.19
C GLN A 314 8.77 -4.46 -14.82
N TRP A 315 9.40 -5.10 -15.77
CA TRP A 315 10.62 -5.89 -15.61
C TRP A 315 11.92 -5.08 -15.70
N GLY A 316 11.88 -3.84 -16.19
CA GLY A 316 13.09 -3.05 -16.44
C GLY A 316 12.85 -1.89 -17.37
N MET A 317 13.80 -1.65 -18.26
CA MET A 317 13.69 -0.64 -19.32
C MET A 317 14.46 -1.08 -20.54
N HIS A 318 14.15 -0.48 -21.69
CA HIS A 318 15.01 -0.57 -22.86
C HIS A 318 15.20 0.80 -23.50
N GLU A 319 16.37 0.97 -24.10
CA GLU A 319 16.75 2.14 -24.87
C GLU A 319 17.03 1.73 -26.31
N ILE A 320 16.38 2.38 -27.28
CA ILE A 320 16.63 2.16 -28.70
C ILE A 320 17.94 2.88 -29.06
N LEU A 321 18.99 2.11 -29.37
CA LEU A 321 20.29 2.65 -29.77
C LEU A 321 20.30 3.07 -31.23
N THR A 322 19.73 2.22 -32.11
CA THR A 322 19.55 2.52 -33.54
C THR A 322 18.39 1.69 -34.08
N SER A 323 17.75 2.17 -35.15
CA SER A 323 16.64 1.50 -35.79
C SER A 323 16.61 1.82 -37.30
N SER A 324 16.31 0.81 -38.13
CA SER A 324 16.02 0.95 -39.53
C SER A 324 14.79 0.12 -39.89
N GLU A 325 14.46 0.05 -41.18
CA GLU A 325 13.34 -0.79 -41.65
C GLU A 325 13.59 -2.30 -41.43
N SER A 326 14.84 -2.73 -41.45
CA SER A 326 15.22 -4.16 -41.43
C SER A 326 15.89 -4.59 -40.10
N TYR A 327 16.27 -3.67 -39.23
CA TYR A 327 16.88 -4.01 -37.95
C TYR A 327 16.62 -2.95 -36.87
N LYS A 328 16.71 -3.39 -35.62
CA LYS A 328 16.66 -2.53 -34.41
C LYS A 328 17.65 -3.04 -33.37
N VAL A 329 18.42 -2.13 -32.80
CA VAL A 329 19.32 -2.42 -31.66
C VAL A 329 18.86 -1.71 -30.44
N LYS A 330 18.73 -2.46 -29.34
CA LYS A 330 18.31 -1.94 -28.05
C LYS A 330 19.32 -2.30 -26.97
N LYS A 331 19.50 -1.40 -26.00
CA LYS A 331 20.09 -1.71 -24.70
C LYS A 331 18.93 -2.04 -23.75
N VAL A 332 18.88 -3.27 -23.28
CA VAL A 332 17.83 -3.78 -22.40
C VAL A 332 18.39 -3.93 -21.01
N THR A 333 17.73 -3.35 -20.00
CA THR A 333 18.10 -3.47 -18.59
C THR A 333 17.00 -4.22 -17.87
N ILE A 334 17.31 -5.40 -17.30
CA ILE A 334 16.40 -6.16 -16.45
C ILE A 334 16.75 -5.88 -15.01
N TYR A 335 15.78 -5.34 -14.26
CA TYR A 335 15.97 -5.01 -12.86
C TYR A 335 16.13 -6.27 -11.99
N PRO A 336 16.73 -6.15 -10.79
CA PRO A 336 16.87 -7.25 -9.85
C PRO A 336 15.54 -7.96 -9.56
N LYS A 337 15.56 -9.30 -9.55
CA LYS A 337 14.39 -10.16 -9.27
C LYS A 337 13.20 -9.95 -10.23
N MET A 338 13.45 -9.49 -11.45
CA MET A 338 12.42 -9.25 -12.46
C MET A 338 12.57 -10.17 -13.66
N SER A 339 11.45 -10.41 -14.34
CA SER A 339 11.39 -11.24 -15.54
C SER A 339 10.47 -10.63 -16.58
N MET A 340 10.86 -10.75 -17.87
CA MET A 340 9.97 -10.48 -18.98
C MET A 340 8.84 -11.51 -19.00
N LYS A 341 7.67 -11.15 -19.53
CA LYS A 341 6.64 -12.13 -19.86
C LYS A 341 7.08 -12.97 -21.05
N LEU A 342 6.71 -14.25 -21.06
CA LEU A 342 6.95 -15.13 -22.19
C LEU A 342 6.22 -14.57 -23.42
N HIS A 343 6.94 -14.41 -24.54
CA HIS A 343 6.42 -13.86 -25.79
C HIS A 343 7.17 -14.43 -27.00
N LYS A 344 6.67 -14.21 -28.20
CA LYS A 344 7.31 -14.59 -29.45
C LYS A 344 7.15 -13.50 -30.50
N HIS A 345 8.03 -13.48 -31.46
CA HIS A 345 7.97 -12.63 -32.65
C HIS A 345 7.84 -13.48 -33.89
N GLU A 346 6.91 -13.13 -34.78
CA GLU A 346 6.64 -13.92 -35.99
C GLU A 346 7.47 -13.48 -37.21
N HIS A 347 8.05 -12.26 -37.20
CA HIS A 347 8.68 -11.65 -38.36
C HIS A 347 10.11 -11.18 -38.14
N ARG A 348 10.66 -11.43 -36.92
CA ARG A 348 12.05 -11.06 -36.64
C ARG A 348 12.79 -12.12 -35.84
N LEU A 349 14.07 -12.26 -36.12
CA LEU A 349 15.05 -12.97 -35.30
C LEU A 349 15.64 -11.99 -34.28
N GLU A 350 15.95 -12.44 -33.08
CA GLU A 350 16.67 -11.65 -32.11
C GLU A 350 18.01 -12.29 -31.73
N SER A 351 19.01 -11.47 -31.51
CA SER A 351 20.29 -11.86 -30.91
C SER A 351 20.55 -11.04 -29.67
N TRP A 352 20.85 -11.69 -28.56
CA TRP A 352 21.05 -11.09 -27.25
C TRP A 352 22.47 -11.34 -26.78
N THR A 353 23.20 -10.27 -26.48
CA THR A 353 24.53 -10.33 -25.87
C THR A 353 24.49 -9.76 -24.47
N ILE A 354 24.89 -10.54 -23.47
CA ILE A 354 24.95 -10.11 -22.08
C ILE A 354 26.17 -9.21 -21.88
N VAL A 355 25.93 -7.95 -21.50
CA VAL A 355 26.98 -6.95 -21.28
C VAL A 355 27.38 -6.90 -19.80
N GLU A 356 26.38 -7.08 -18.91
CA GLU A 356 26.58 -7.03 -17.47
C GLU A 356 25.57 -7.94 -16.75
N GLY A 357 26.02 -8.56 -15.65
CA GLY A 357 25.19 -9.44 -14.84
C GLY A 357 25.09 -10.86 -15.35
N THR A 358 24.16 -11.63 -14.79
CA THR A 358 23.82 -13.00 -15.18
C THR A 358 22.33 -13.10 -15.40
N ALA A 359 21.93 -13.53 -16.60
CA ALA A 359 20.54 -13.68 -17.02
C ALA A 359 20.16 -15.17 -17.13
N THR A 360 18.99 -15.52 -16.64
CA THR A 360 18.36 -16.82 -16.99
C THR A 360 17.46 -16.59 -18.21
N ILE A 361 17.77 -17.26 -19.31
CA ILE A 361 17.07 -17.11 -20.58
C ILE A 361 16.34 -18.39 -20.92
N GLN A 362 15.06 -18.25 -21.25
CA GLN A 362 14.23 -19.32 -21.79
C GLN A 362 14.02 -19.10 -23.28
N ILE A 363 14.25 -20.14 -24.09
CA ILE A 363 13.95 -20.18 -25.53
C ILE A 363 13.24 -21.52 -25.81
N GLY A 364 11.95 -21.46 -26.17
CA GLY A 364 11.11 -22.65 -26.27
C GLY A 364 11.02 -23.36 -24.91
N SER A 365 11.45 -24.62 -24.87
CA SER A 365 11.53 -25.45 -23.66
C SER A 365 12.89 -25.43 -22.97
N GLU A 366 13.89 -24.79 -23.56
CA GLU A 366 15.25 -24.75 -23.03
C GLU A 366 15.43 -23.52 -22.12
N VAL A 367 15.93 -23.75 -20.89
CA VAL A 367 16.22 -22.70 -19.91
C VAL A 367 17.70 -22.83 -19.50
N LYS A 368 18.46 -21.73 -19.69
CA LYS A 368 19.89 -21.68 -19.35
C LYS A 368 20.29 -20.35 -18.75
N GLU A 369 21.36 -20.36 -17.96
CA GLU A 369 22.03 -19.15 -17.49
C GLU A 369 23.08 -18.68 -18.50
N TYR A 370 23.11 -17.37 -18.71
CA TYR A 370 24.07 -16.66 -19.57
C TYR A 370 24.70 -15.51 -18.77
N SER A 371 25.99 -15.41 -18.87
CA SER A 371 26.79 -14.41 -18.14
C SER A 371 27.44 -13.41 -19.11
N LYS A 372 28.14 -12.44 -18.59
CA LYS A 372 28.84 -11.41 -19.38
C LYS A 372 29.65 -12.03 -20.53
N ASN A 373 29.49 -11.48 -21.72
CA ASN A 373 30.04 -11.87 -23.02
C ASN A 373 29.35 -13.09 -23.68
N ASP A 374 28.39 -13.74 -23.05
CA ASP A 374 27.61 -14.76 -23.72
C ASP A 374 26.65 -14.14 -24.72
N THR A 375 26.44 -14.82 -25.84
CA THR A 375 25.49 -14.44 -26.90
C THR A 375 24.55 -15.58 -27.19
N VAL A 376 23.27 -15.30 -27.33
CA VAL A 376 22.23 -16.26 -27.65
C VAL A 376 21.35 -15.72 -28.77
N SER A 377 20.96 -16.60 -29.69
CA SER A 377 20.05 -16.30 -30.79
C SER A 377 18.65 -16.84 -30.50
N VAL A 378 17.65 -16.01 -30.71
CA VAL A 378 16.22 -16.34 -30.54
C VAL A 378 15.60 -16.45 -31.94
N PRO A 379 15.25 -17.66 -32.40
CA PRO A 379 14.66 -17.85 -33.74
C PRO A 379 13.26 -17.25 -33.86
N ILE A 380 12.87 -16.92 -35.06
CA ILE A 380 11.51 -16.47 -35.43
C ILE A 380 10.48 -17.49 -34.94
N GLY A 381 9.37 -17.03 -34.38
CA GLY A 381 8.23 -17.84 -33.94
C GLY A 381 8.47 -18.64 -32.63
N VAL A 382 9.68 -18.60 -32.07
CA VAL A 382 9.99 -19.32 -30.83
C VAL A 382 9.69 -18.44 -29.61
N ALA A 383 8.91 -18.97 -28.66
CA ALA A 383 8.60 -18.29 -27.44
C ALA A 383 9.83 -18.16 -26.54
N HIS A 384 10.03 -16.98 -25.97
CA HIS A 384 11.24 -16.66 -25.22
C HIS A 384 10.99 -15.61 -24.13
N ARG A 385 11.89 -15.58 -23.14
CA ARG A 385 11.95 -14.54 -22.09
C ARG A 385 13.33 -14.46 -21.46
N VAL A 386 13.60 -13.32 -20.82
CA VAL A 386 14.76 -13.10 -19.96
C VAL A 386 14.29 -12.88 -18.53
N SER A 387 14.98 -13.50 -17.60
CA SER A 387 14.77 -13.37 -16.14
C SER A 387 16.08 -12.97 -15.47
N ASN A 388 16.01 -12.08 -14.49
CA ASN A 388 17.11 -11.67 -13.65
C ASN A 388 16.80 -12.10 -12.19
N PHE A 389 17.47 -13.14 -11.71
CA PHE A 389 17.31 -13.63 -10.33
C PHE A 389 18.39 -13.10 -9.37
N THR A 390 19.27 -12.23 -9.87
CA THR A 390 20.36 -11.62 -9.08
C THR A 390 19.89 -10.36 -8.36
N ASP A 391 20.74 -9.79 -7.51
CA ASP A 391 20.50 -8.54 -6.79
C ASP A 391 21.04 -7.30 -7.50
N SER A 392 21.60 -7.47 -8.71
CA SER A 392 22.09 -6.38 -9.57
C SER A 392 21.35 -6.37 -10.90
N ASN A 393 21.45 -5.27 -11.64
CA ASN A 393 20.89 -5.18 -12.98
C ASN A 393 21.56 -6.18 -13.94
N VAL A 394 20.80 -6.71 -14.88
CA VAL A 394 21.33 -7.40 -16.07
C VAL A 394 21.17 -6.46 -17.24
N ILE A 395 22.27 -6.25 -17.99
CA ILE A 395 22.30 -5.41 -19.20
C ILE A 395 22.57 -6.27 -20.41
N ILE A 396 21.70 -6.15 -21.42
CA ILE A 396 21.73 -6.93 -22.67
C ILE A 396 21.72 -5.96 -23.84
N ILE A 397 22.53 -6.25 -24.86
CA ILE A 397 22.35 -5.67 -26.19
C ILE A 397 21.52 -6.65 -27.01
N GLU A 398 20.32 -6.23 -27.34
CA GLU A 398 19.37 -6.94 -28.19
C GLU A 398 19.47 -6.39 -29.63
N THR A 399 19.69 -7.27 -30.58
CA THR A 399 19.63 -6.96 -32.01
C THR A 399 18.50 -7.74 -32.63
N GLY A 400 17.43 -7.05 -33.04
CA GLY A 400 16.34 -7.63 -33.83
C GLY A 400 16.59 -7.41 -35.33
N ILE A 401 16.42 -8.44 -36.13
CA ILE A 401 16.56 -8.41 -37.62
C ILE A 401 15.32 -9.06 -38.24
N GLY A 402 14.64 -8.34 -39.14
CA GLY A 402 13.42 -8.85 -39.78
C GLY A 402 12.69 -7.80 -40.62
N GLU A 403 11.50 -8.16 -41.09
CA GLU A 403 10.69 -7.30 -41.96
C GLU A 403 9.81 -6.31 -41.17
N ILE A 404 9.45 -6.64 -39.93
CA ILE A 404 8.60 -5.81 -39.09
C ILE A 404 9.30 -5.52 -37.76
N MET A 405 9.61 -4.25 -37.52
CA MET A 405 10.32 -3.79 -36.30
C MET A 405 9.42 -3.08 -35.30
N GLY A 406 8.09 -3.15 -35.46
CA GLY A 406 7.12 -2.51 -34.55
C GLY A 406 7.15 -3.05 -33.12
N GLU A 407 6.90 -2.19 -32.16
CA GLU A 407 6.82 -2.58 -30.73
C GLU A 407 5.56 -3.40 -30.41
N THR A 408 4.58 -3.42 -31.31
CA THR A 408 3.32 -4.18 -31.18
C THR A 408 3.41 -5.55 -31.85
N GLU A 409 4.51 -5.85 -32.55
CA GLU A 409 4.70 -7.14 -33.22
C GLU A 409 5.21 -8.19 -32.23
N PHE A 410 4.36 -8.56 -31.30
CA PHE A 410 4.56 -9.74 -30.44
C PHE A 410 3.21 -10.36 -30.08
N GLU A 411 3.14 -11.67 -30.15
CA GLU A 411 2.01 -12.42 -29.63
C GLU A 411 2.31 -12.81 -28.17
N ARG A 412 1.55 -12.28 -27.22
CA ARG A 412 1.57 -12.75 -25.83
C ARG A 412 0.82 -14.06 -25.76
N LYS A 413 1.51 -15.13 -25.45
CA LYS A 413 0.83 -16.38 -25.12
C LYS A 413 0.37 -16.34 -23.67
N LYS A 414 -0.83 -16.90 -23.41
CA LYS A 414 -1.27 -17.17 -22.05
C LYS A 414 -0.32 -18.20 -21.45
N ASP A 415 0.10 -18.04 -20.23
CA ASP A 415 1.01 -18.96 -19.52
C ASP A 415 0.48 -20.42 -19.48
N THR A 416 -0.81 -20.63 -19.81
CA THR A 416 -1.48 -21.94 -19.93
C THR A 416 -1.17 -22.71 -21.21
N ASP A 417 -0.61 -22.07 -22.25
CA ASP A 417 -0.40 -22.70 -23.59
C ASP A 417 0.93 -23.45 -23.71
N PHE A 418 1.76 -23.44 -22.69
CA PHE A 418 3.02 -24.14 -22.65
C PHE A 418 3.03 -25.25 -21.62
N VAL A 419 3.29 -26.48 -22.09
CA VAL A 419 3.48 -27.67 -21.27
C VAL A 419 4.54 -27.40 -20.20
N ASN A 420 4.10 -27.43 -18.96
CA ASN A 420 4.86 -27.70 -17.73
C ASN A 420 6.39 -27.84 -17.90
N VAL A 421 7.09 -26.72 -18.05
CA VAL A 421 8.24 -26.55 -17.19
C VAL A 421 7.65 -25.93 -15.93
N ASP A 422 7.87 -26.51 -14.80
CA ASP A 422 7.36 -26.10 -13.50
C ASP A 422 7.95 -24.73 -13.13
N GLU A 423 7.49 -23.70 -13.86
CA GLU A 423 8.07 -22.34 -13.89
C GLU A 423 7.78 -21.58 -12.62
N SER A 424 6.66 -21.90 -11.97
CA SER A 424 6.31 -21.34 -10.67
C SER A 424 7.24 -21.85 -9.56
N ARG A 425 7.79 -23.05 -9.71
CA ARG A 425 8.68 -23.68 -8.71
C ARG A 425 10.17 -23.42 -8.92
N ALA A 426 10.62 -23.16 -10.14
CA ALA A 426 12.05 -22.90 -10.39
C ALA A 426 12.47 -21.45 -10.04
N ILE A 427 11.52 -20.50 -9.90
CA ILE A 427 11.82 -19.08 -9.85
C ILE A 427 11.66 -18.46 -8.48
N VAL A 428 10.69 -18.88 -7.71
CA VAL A 428 10.54 -18.51 -6.30
C VAL A 428 9.92 -19.69 -5.59
N ASN A 429 10.73 -20.43 -4.84
CA ASN A 429 10.20 -21.43 -3.93
C ASN A 429 9.41 -20.71 -2.84
N ILE A 430 8.10 -20.54 -3.04
CA ILE A 430 7.21 -19.99 -2.02
C ILE A 430 7.23 -20.99 -0.87
N PRO A 431 7.74 -20.61 0.31
CA PRO A 431 7.83 -21.56 1.41
C PRO A 431 6.42 -21.92 1.87
N ASP A 432 6.22 -23.19 2.16
CA ASP A 432 4.96 -23.71 2.68
C ASP A 432 4.58 -23.10 4.03
N ILE A 433 5.58 -22.67 4.79
CA ILE A 433 5.41 -22.03 6.10
C ILE A 433 6.40 -20.87 6.27
N MET A 434 5.96 -19.81 6.91
CA MET A 434 6.76 -18.62 7.22
C MET A 434 6.50 -18.19 8.66
N LYS A 435 7.56 -17.85 9.40
CA LYS A 435 7.46 -17.18 10.68
C LYS A 435 7.26 -15.69 10.45
N LEU A 436 6.41 -15.04 11.25
CA LEU A 436 6.13 -13.62 11.15
C LEU A 436 6.69 -12.87 12.37
N GLU A 437 7.21 -11.66 12.13
CA GLU A 437 7.51 -10.67 13.15
C GLU A 437 6.37 -9.66 13.22
N PRO A 438 5.89 -9.33 14.43
CA PRO A 438 4.72 -8.47 14.60
C PRO A 438 5.04 -6.98 14.44
N ALA A 439 4.00 -6.18 14.14
CA ALA A 439 4.02 -4.75 14.36
C ALA A 439 3.56 -4.42 15.78
N PHE A 440 4.26 -3.52 16.46
CA PHE A 440 3.97 -3.16 17.86
C PHE A 440 3.27 -1.80 17.99
N LYS A 441 2.47 -1.64 19.09
CA LYS A 441 1.79 -0.39 19.46
C LYS A 441 2.02 -0.09 20.96
N ASP A 442 2.39 1.16 21.28
CA ASP A 442 2.64 1.67 22.63
C ASP A 442 1.41 2.37 23.23
N ASN A 443 0.33 1.64 23.39
CA ASN A 443 -0.93 2.20 23.87
C ASN A 443 -0.85 2.64 25.36
N LEU A 444 -1.59 3.71 25.75
CA LEU A 444 -1.62 4.27 27.09
C LEU A 444 -2.02 3.28 28.21
N TRP A 445 -2.76 2.25 27.84
CA TRP A 445 -3.23 1.19 28.73
C TRP A 445 -2.32 -0.05 28.70
N GLY A 446 -1.29 -0.04 27.85
CA GLY A 446 -0.41 -1.18 27.57
C GLY A 446 0.39 -1.64 28.79
N GLY A 447 0.74 -2.91 28.76
CA GLY A 447 1.54 -3.60 29.75
C GLY A 447 2.97 -3.88 29.30
N THR A 448 3.64 -4.69 30.10
CA THR A 448 5.02 -5.12 29.84
C THR A 448 5.15 -6.64 29.72
N LYS A 449 4.06 -7.42 29.91
CA LYS A 449 4.09 -8.88 29.90
C LYS A 449 4.62 -9.45 28.59
N LEU A 450 4.21 -8.89 27.45
CA LEU A 450 4.70 -9.30 26.14
C LEU A 450 6.23 -9.19 26.02
N ARG A 451 6.84 -8.19 26.65
CA ARG A 451 8.30 -8.02 26.68
C ARG A 451 8.97 -8.81 27.77
N THR A 452 8.47 -8.72 29.03
CA THR A 452 9.17 -9.27 30.20
C THR A 452 8.95 -10.76 30.42
N VAL A 453 7.77 -11.27 30.08
CA VAL A 453 7.40 -12.68 30.23
C VAL A 453 7.63 -13.47 28.93
N PHE A 454 7.19 -12.91 27.81
CA PHE A 454 7.23 -13.59 26.50
C PHE A 454 8.42 -13.22 25.62
N GLY A 455 9.26 -12.27 26.07
CA GLY A 455 10.54 -11.95 25.42
C GLY A 455 10.42 -11.26 24.06
N LYS A 456 9.28 -10.61 23.75
CA LYS A 456 9.17 -9.82 22.51
C LYS A 456 10.11 -8.61 22.58
N LYS A 457 10.78 -8.35 21.44
CA LYS A 457 11.80 -7.29 21.33
C LYS A 457 11.26 -6.14 20.51
N CYS A 458 11.21 -4.95 21.13
CA CYS A 458 10.90 -3.69 20.43
C CYS A 458 11.50 -2.52 21.21
N ASP A 459 11.49 -1.34 20.60
CA ASP A 459 12.03 -0.09 21.18
C ASP A 459 11.06 0.61 22.16
N TYR A 460 9.83 0.08 22.34
CA TYR A 460 8.85 0.64 23.24
C TYR A 460 9.04 0.14 24.67
N ASP A 461 8.84 1.02 25.65
CA ASP A 461 8.86 0.65 27.09
C ASP A 461 7.67 -0.24 27.47
N VAL A 462 6.53 -0.03 26.81
CA VAL A 462 5.31 -0.81 26.95
C VAL A 462 4.85 -1.33 25.60
N ILE A 463 4.23 -2.49 25.56
CA ILE A 463 3.62 -3.07 24.38
C ILE A 463 2.14 -3.28 24.68
N GLY A 464 1.28 -2.35 24.23
CA GLY A 464 -0.18 -2.52 24.36
C GLY A 464 -0.71 -3.56 23.38
N GLU A 465 -0.28 -3.50 22.10
CA GLU A 465 -0.67 -4.47 21.10
C GLU A 465 0.54 -4.98 20.30
N SER A 466 0.50 -6.27 19.97
CA SER A 466 1.46 -6.95 19.08
C SER A 466 0.68 -7.62 17.96
N TRP A 467 0.76 -7.06 16.74
CA TRP A 467 -0.01 -7.51 15.57
C TRP A 467 0.73 -8.63 14.87
N GLU A 468 0.35 -9.87 15.19
CA GLU A 468 1.06 -11.09 14.83
C GLU A 468 0.88 -11.51 13.38
N LEU A 469 -0.37 -11.46 12.89
CA LEU A 469 -0.73 -11.71 11.50
C LEU A 469 -1.48 -10.50 10.98
N SER A 470 -0.82 -9.64 10.24
CA SER A 470 -1.41 -8.38 9.78
C SER A 470 -0.93 -7.99 8.39
N ALA A 471 -1.87 -7.85 7.47
CA ALA A 471 -1.71 -7.16 6.20
C ALA A 471 -2.33 -5.75 6.24
N HIS A 472 -2.73 -5.27 7.43
CA HIS A 472 -3.39 -3.97 7.58
C HIS A 472 -2.38 -2.81 7.41
N PRO A 473 -2.72 -1.76 6.64
CA PRO A 473 -1.80 -0.64 6.37
C PRO A 473 -1.32 0.10 7.63
N ASP A 474 -2.09 0.08 8.73
CA ASP A 474 -1.70 0.71 9.98
C ASP A 474 -0.62 -0.05 10.76
N GLY A 475 -0.34 -1.30 10.40
CA GLY A 475 0.69 -2.10 11.05
C GLY A 475 0.79 -3.48 10.41
N GLN A 476 1.70 -3.65 9.47
CA GLN A 476 1.93 -4.94 8.81
C GLN A 476 2.94 -5.78 9.57
N SER A 477 2.70 -7.08 9.66
CA SER A 477 3.72 -8.04 10.06
C SER A 477 4.81 -8.15 9.00
N VAL A 478 6.00 -8.57 9.40
CA VAL A 478 7.14 -8.80 8.52
C VAL A 478 7.47 -10.29 8.48
N ILE A 479 7.79 -10.82 7.30
CA ILE A 479 8.23 -12.20 7.17
C ILE A 479 9.64 -12.30 7.79
N ALA A 480 9.79 -13.16 8.80
CA ALA A 480 11.01 -13.27 9.58
C ALA A 480 12.02 -14.30 9.03
N SER A 481 11.61 -15.17 8.10
CA SER A 481 12.42 -16.32 7.68
C SER A 481 12.35 -16.61 6.19
N GLY A 482 13.37 -17.29 5.67
CA GLY A 482 13.42 -17.76 4.29
C GLY A 482 13.68 -16.68 3.24
N THR A 483 13.35 -17.00 2.00
CA THR A 483 13.59 -16.15 0.80
C THR A 483 12.93 -14.78 0.88
N PHE A 484 11.86 -14.65 1.67
CA PHE A 484 11.08 -13.41 1.81
C PHE A 484 11.35 -12.66 3.11
N ALA A 485 12.38 -13.04 3.88
CA ALA A 485 12.73 -12.34 5.12
C ALA A 485 12.89 -10.83 4.89
N GLY A 486 12.24 -10.04 5.74
CA GLY A 486 12.20 -8.58 5.63
C GLY A 486 11.09 -8.00 4.75
N MET A 487 10.34 -8.84 4.00
CA MET A 487 9.19 -8.38 3.21
C MET A 487 7.98 -8.16 4.12
N TYR A 488 7.21 -7.09 3.88
CA TYR A 488 5.93 -6.91 4.55
C TYR A 488 4.93 -7.99 4.12
N PHE A 489 4.19 -8.51 5.09
CA PHE A 489 3.24 -9.59 4.84
C PHE A 489 2.15 -9.21 3.83
N GLY A 490 1.65 -7.97 3.87
CA GLY A 490 0.68 -7.48 2.88
C GLY A 490 1.25 -7.41 1.45
N GLU A 491 2.53 -7.03 1.29
CA GLU A 491 3.21 -7.06 -0.02
C GLU A 491 3.34 -8.48 -0.57
N PHE A 492 3.64 -9.44 0.31
CA PHE A 492 3.70 -10.85 -0.04
C PHE A 492 2.33 -11.36 -0.53
N ILE A 493 1.26 -11.07 0.22
CA ILE A 493 -0.11 -11.46 -0.15
C ILE A 493 -0.54 -10.78 -1.47
N GLU A 494 -0.24 -9.51 -1.65
CA GLU A 494 -0.57 -8.78 -2.90
C GLU A 494 0.15 -9.39 -4.11
N LYS A 495 1.39 -9.83 -3.93
CA LYS A 495 2.22 -10.37 -5.01
C LYS A 495 1.81 -11.77 -5.45
N TYR A 496 1.47 -12.64 -4.50
CA TYR A 496 1.23 -14.07 -4.77
C TYR A 496 -0.26 -14.46 -4.72
N GLY A 497 -1.12 -13.61 -4.16
CA GLY A 497 -2.59 -13.73 -4.24
C GLY A 497 -3.12 -15.10 -3.84
N GLU A 498 -3.98 -15.67 -4.70
CA GLU A 498 -4.68 -16.94 -4.48
C GLU A 498 -3.75 -18.12 -4.18
N GLU A 499 -2.57 -18.14 -4.78
CA GLU A 499 -1.57 -19.21 -4.59
C GLU A 499 -1.17 -19.40 -3.13
N VAL A 500 -1.15 -18.31 -2.35
CA VAL A 500 -0.72 -18.34 -0.95
C VAL A 500 -1.87 -18.24 0.05
N VAL A 501 -2.97 -17.56 -0.28
CA VAL A 501 -4.10 -17.38 0.64
C VAL A 501 -5.23 -18.35 0.41
N GLY A 502 -5.29 -19.01 -0.76
CA GLY A 502 -6.33 -19.92 -1.16
C GLY A 502 -7.59 -19.23 -1.74
N TRP A 503 -8.42 -20.02 -2.40
CA TRP A 503 -9.57 -19.53 -3.19
C TRP A 503 -10.56 -18.71 -2.37
N LYS A 504 -10.92 -19.14 -1.15
CA LYS A 504 -11.87 -18.40 -0.31
C LYS A 504 -11.36 -17.01 0.06
N SER A 505 -10.10 -16.91 0.45
CA SER A 505 -9.49 -15.63 0.87
C SER A 505 -9.22 -14.71 -0.32
N SER A 506 -8.83 -15.24 -1.49
CA SER A 506 -8.59 -14.48 -2.70
C SER A 506 -9.86 -13.87 -3.30
N SER A 507 -11.02 -14.49 -3.03
CA SER A 507 -12.33 -13.96 -3.44
C SER A 507 -12.75 -12.71 -2.65
N LEU A 508 -12.06 -12.39 -1.56
CA LEU A 508 -12.31 -11.22 -0.73
C LEU A 508 -11.46 -10.03 -1.21
N ASP A 509 -11.98 -8.82 -1.04
CA ASP A 509 -11.35 -7.59 -1.52
C ASP A 509 -10.01 -7.27 -0.82
N ARG A 510 -9.70 -7.91 0.31
CA ARG A 510 -8.44 -7.79 1.08
C ARG A 510 -8.19 -9.05 1.90
N PHE A 511 -6.97 -9.18 2.44
CA PHE A 511 -6.64 -10.24 3.40
C PHE A 511 -7.61 -10.19 4.59
N PRO A 512 -8.28 -11.31 4.94
CA PRO A 512 -9.51 -11.26 5.72
C PRO A 512 -9.35 -11.07 7.22
N VAL A 513 -8.23 -11.50 7.81
CA VAL A 513 -8.05 -11.55 9.26
C VAL A 513 -6.88 -10.70 9.75
N LEU A 514 -6.99 -10.22 10.98
CA LEU A 514 -5.93 -9.58 11.75
C LEU A 514 -5.88 -10.29 13.11
N ILE A 515 -4.68 -10.74 13.50
CA ILE A 515 -4.46 -11.43 14.78
C ILE A 515 -3.45 -10.64 15.60
N LYS A 516 -3.76 -10.43 16.88
CA LYS A 516 -2.91 -9.67 17.81
C LYS A 516 -2.93 -10.25 19.21
N PHE A 517 -1.84 -9.99 19.95
CA PHE A 517 -1.87 -10.02 21.40
C PHE A 517 -2.13 -8.62 21.96
N ILE A 518 -2.97 -8.53 22.99
CA ILE A 518 -3.29 -7.30 23.69
C ILE A 518 -2.92 -7.49 25.15
N ASP A 519 -1.96 -6.70 25.64
CA ASP A 519 -1.53 -6.68 27.07
C ASP A 519 -2.19 -5.49 27.76
N ALA A 520 -3.34 -5.71 28.37
CA ALA A 520 -4.15 -4.72 29.04
C ALA A 520 -3.74 -4.56 30.52
N LYS A 521 -2.67 -3.80 30.80
CA LYS A 521 -2.33 -3.43 32.17
C LYS A 521 -3.44 -2.60 32.82
N ASN A 522 -4.03 -1.68 32.07
CA ASN A 522 -5.20 -0.91 32.46
C ASN A 522 -6.36 -1.24 31.54
N ALA A 523 -7.60 -1.05 32.01
CA ALA A 523 -8.78 -1.29 31.20
C ALA A 523 -8.75 -0.49 29.88
N LEU A 524 -9.14 -1.10 28.78
CA LEU A 524 -9.33 -0.43 27.49
C LEU A 524 -10.57 0.48 27.57
N SER A 525 -10.71 1.38 26.60
CA SER A 525 -11.93 2.19 26.46
C SER A 525 -13.14 1.30 26.22
N ILE A 526 -14.31 1.71 26.70
CA ILE A 526 -15.57 1.13 26.26
C ILE A 526 -15.79 1.57 24.82
N GLN A 527 -15.98 0.59 23.95
CA GLN A 527 -15.97 0.77 22.50
C GLN A 527 -16.98 -0.16 21.82
N ILE A 528 -17.18 0.10 20.54
CA ILE A 528 -18.04 -0.68 19.65
C ILE A 528 -17.46 -0.67 18.24
N HIS A 529 -17.74 -1.71 17.48
CA HIS A 529 -17.33 -1.84 16.10
C HIS A 529 -18.53 -1.90 15.18
N PRO A 530 -18.45 -1.27 13.97
CA PRO A 530 -19.50 -1.37 12.96
C PRO A 530 -19.47 -2.74 12.26
N ASP A 531 -20.55 -3.08 11.58
CA ASP A 531 -20.58 -4.15 10.59
C ASP A 531 -19.95 -3.70 9.25
N ASP A 532 -19.86 -4.65 8.27
CA ASP A 532 -19.24 -4.37 6.96
C ASP A 532 -19.97 -3.24 6.21
N ASP A 533 -21.29 -3.21 6.25
CA ASP A 533 -22.09 -2.25 5.47
C ASP A 533 -21.84 -0.83 5.97
N TYR A 534 -21.92 -0.63 7.28
CA TYR A 534 -21.69 0.67 7.89
C TYR A 534 -20.21 1.11 7.79
N ALA A 535 -19.27 0.20 8.05
CA ALA A 535 -17.85 0.50 8.01
C ALA A 535 -17.37 0.85 6.59
N LEU A 536 -17.83 0.11 5.57
CA LEU A 536 -17.52 0.39 4.18
C LEU A 536 -18.12 1.73 3.72
N GLU A 537 -19.32 2.06 4.19
CA GLU A 537 -19.97 3.32 3.82
C GLU A 537 -19.31 4.55 4.46
N ASN A 538 -18.94 4.46 5.74
CA ASN A 538 -18.55 5.61 6.53
C ASN A 538 -17.04 5.75 6.76
N GLU A 539 -16.27 4.63 6.74
CA GLU A 539 -14.85 4.63 7.10
C GLU A 539 -13.94 4.09 5.98
N ASN A 540 -14.51 3.51 4.92
CA ASN A 540 -13.76 2.75 3.93
C ASN A 540 -12.96 1.58 4.55
N GLU A 541 -13.50 1.00 5.62
CA GLU A 541 -12.98 -0.13 6.34
C GLU A 541 -13.97 -1.30 6.29
N PHE A 542 -13.52 -2.51 6.62
CA PHE A 542 -14.43 -3.62 6.91
C PHE A 542 -15.04 -3.45 8.30
N GLY A 543 -16.15 -4.12 8.54
CA GLY A 543 -16.67 -4.35 9.88
C GLY A 543 -15.67 -5.09 10.74
N LYS A 544 -15.90 -5.12 12.03
CA LYS A 544 -15.00 -5.77 12.97
C LYS A 544 -15.76 -6.71 13.89
N ASN A 545 -15.82 -7.97 13.49
CA ASN A 545 -16.18 -9.09 14.35
C ASN A 545 -14.88 -9.67 14.90
N GLU A 546 -14.81 -9.95 16.18
CA GLU A 546 -13.60 -10.39 16.86
C GLU A 546 -13.85 -11.49 17.89
N MET A 547 -12.86 -12.35 18.08
CA MET A 547 -12.81 -13.37 19.10
C MET A 547 -11.63 -13.11 20.03
N TRP A 548 -11.84 -13.18 21.33
CA TRP A 548 -10.83 -13.06 22.36
C TRP A 548 -10.58 -14.39 23.02
N TYR A 549 -9.32 -14.81 23.04
CA TYR A 549 -8.86 -15.92 23.85
C TYR A 549 -7.99 -15.39 24.98
N VAL A 550 -8.36 -15.69 26.24
CA VAL A 550 -7.65 -15.24 27.43
C VAL A 550 -6.37 -16.05 27.61
N VAL A 551 -5.22 -15.43 27.33
CA VAL A 551 -3.89 -16.06 27.46
C VAL A 551 -3.44 -16.10 28.90
N ASP A 552 -3.67 -14.97 29.63
CA ASP A 552 -3.34 -14.80 31.05
C ASP A 552 -4.20 -13.70 31.65
N CYS A 553 -4.55 -13.81 32.93
CA CYS A 553 -5.29 -12.78 33.63
C CYS A 553 -4.99 -12.76 35.12
N GLU A 554 -5.16 -11.60 35.72
CA GLU A 554 -5.11 -11.43 37.19
C GLU A 554 -6.41 -11.97 37.83
N PRO A 555 -6.36 -12.45 39.08
CA PRO A 555 -7.56 -12.90 39.80
C PRO A 555 -8.64 -11.81 39.88
N GLY A 556 -9.89 -12.15 39.52
CA GLY A 556 -11.02 -11.21 39.46
C GLY A 556 -11.04 -10.28 38.25
N ALA A 557 -10.20 -10.53 37.26
CA ALA A 557 -10.22 -9.84 35.99
C ALA A 557 -11.54 -10.05 35.25
N TYR A 558 -11.97 -9.09 34.45
CA TYR A 558 -13.27 -9.14 33.80
C TYR A 558 -13.28 -8.42 32.47
N LEU A 559 -14.23 -8.79 31.62
CA LEU A 559 -14.58 -8.12 30.38
C LEU A 559 -15.95 -7.46 30.50
N TYR A 560 -16.18 -6.37 29.76
CA TYR A 560 -17.52 -5.95 29.42
C TYR A 560 -17.87 -6.50 28.04
N CYS A 561 -19.06 -7.13 27.90
CA CYS A 561 -19.55 -7.63 26.62
C CYS A 561 -21.08 -7.54 26.57
N GLY A 562 -21.58 -6.58 25.79
CA GLY A 562 -23.00 -6.28 25.58
C GLY A 562 -23.73 -5.68 26.80
N LEU A 563 -25.06 -5.64 26.69
CA LEU A 563 -25.96 -5.05 27.69
C LEU A 563 -26.51 -6.11 28.63
N LYS A 564 -26.74 -5.77 29.90
CA LYS A 564 -27.41 -6.60 30.93
C LYS A 564 -28.88 -6.89 30.58
N GLN A 565 -29.52 -5.94 29.91
CA GLN A 565 -30.94 -5.96 29.50
C GLN A 565 -31.13 -5.16 28.23
N ASP A 566 -32.30 -5.27 27.58
CA ASP A 566 -32.66 -4.41 26.46
C ASP A 566 -32.65 -2.93 26.91
N SER A 567 -32.18 -2.05 26.05
CA SER A 567 -32.07 -0.60 26.26
C SER A 567 -32.57 0.15 25.01
N SER A 568 -32.39 1.48 24.98
CA SER A 568 -32.62 2.30 23.79
C SER A 568 -31.37 3.11 23.44
N LYS A 569 -31.32 3.60 22.20
CA LYS A 569 -30.23 4.46 21.74
C LYS A 569 -30.12 5.74 22.57
N GLU A 570 -31.25 6.29 22.97
CA GLU A 570 -31.37 7.48 23.80
C GLU A 570 -30.82 7.22 25.21
N GLU A 571 -31.19 6.11 25.85
CA GLU A 571 -30.67 5.74 27.18
C GLU A 571 -29.14 5.53 27.11
N ILE A 572 -28.63 4.83 26.10
CA ILE A 572 -27.20 4.58 25.95
C ILE A 572 -26.46 5.90 25.79
N ARG A 573 -26.94 6.84 24.96
CA ARG A 573 -26.37 8.17 24.79
C ARG A 573 -26.33 8.95 26.11
N GLU A 574 -27.45 9.02 26.82
CA GLU A 574 -27.55 9.70 28.13
C GLU A 574 -26.55 9.13 29.14
N ARG A 575 -26.38 7.81 29.17
CA ARG A 575 -25.44 7.15 30.07
C ARG A 575 -23.97 7.40 29.71
N ILE A 576 -23.66 7.54 28.42
CA ILE A 576 -22.33 7.97 27.99
C ILE A 576 -22.04 9.39 28.45
N GLU A 577 -22.95 10.32 28.19
CA GLU A 577 -22.83 11.73 28.56
C GLU A 577 -22.72 11.93 30.10
N ASN A 578 -23.44 11.12 30.88
CA ASN A 578 -23.41 11.13 32.32
C ASN A 578 -22.30 10.26 32.96
N ASN A 579 -21.41 9.62 32.13
CA ASN A 579 -20.36 8.71 32.60
C ASN A 579 -20.86 7.49 33.40
N THR A 580 -22.09 7.01 33.13
CA THR A 580 -22.73 5.89 33.81
C THR A 580 -22.93 4.67 32.96
N ILE A 581 -22.35 4.63 31.72
CA ILE A 581 -22.53 3.55 30.74
C ILE A 581 -22.19 2.17 31.29
N THR A 582 -21.20 2.06 32.19
CA THR A 582 -20.77 0.81 32.83
C THR A 582 -21.84 0.14 33.67
N GLU A 583 -22.84 0.89 34.17
CA GLU A 583 -23.93 0.35 35.01
C GLU A 583 -24.86 -0.59 34.24
N ILE A 584 -25.00 -0.36 32.94
CA ILE A 584 -25.88 -1.18 32.08
C ILE A 584 -25.13 -2.26 31.30
N LEU A 585 -23.79 -2.28 31.34
CA LEU A 585 -22.98 -3.28 30.64
C LEU A 585 -22.92 -4.62 31.36
N ASN A 586 -22.96 -5.71 30.60
CA ASN A 586 -22.78 -7.03 31.12
C ASN A 586 -21.30 -7.26 31.44
N LYS A 587 -20.99 -7.55 32.69
CA LYS A 587 -19.65 -7.78 33.22
C LYS A 587 -19.44 -9.30 33.33
N ILE A 588 -18.42 -9.82 32.68
CA ILE A 588 -18.06 -11.23 32.63
C ILE A 588 -16.71 -11.38 33.32
N GLU A 589 -16.64 -12.13 34.43
CA GLU A 589 -15.36 -12.54 35.03
C GLU A 589 -14.72 -13.58 34.12
N VAL A 590 -13.39 -13.49 33.95
CA VAL A 590 -12.68 -14.36 33.01
C VAL A 590 -11.47 -15.04 33.65
N HIS A 591 -11.14 -16.20 33.10
CA HIS A 591 -10.01 -17.02 33.49
C HIS A 591 -9.15 -17.37 32.28
N LYS A 592 -7.92 -17.79 32.52
CA LYS A 592 -7.04 -18.28 31.47
C LYS A 592 -7.71 -19.43 30.71
N GLY A 593 -7.73 -19.34 29.38
CA GLY A 593 -8.35 -20.31 28.50
C GLY A 593 -9.77 -19.96 28.03
N ASP A 594 -10.42 -18.98 28.66
CA ASP A 594 -11.75 -18.53 28.24
C ASP A 594 -11.73 -17.93 26.83
N CYS A 595 -12.84 -18.15 26.10
CA CYS A 595 -13.03 -17.64 24.76
C CYS A 595 -14.33 -16.84 24.67
N VAL A 596 -14.27 -15.62 24.15
CA VAL A 596 -15.43 -14.72 24.01
C VAL A 596 -15.50 -14.18 22.58
N MET A 597 -16.65 -14.38 21.91
CA MET A 597 -16.92 -13.76 20.61
C MET A 597 -17.65 -12.45 20.77
N VAL A 598 -17.13 -11.39 20.18
CA VAL A 598 -17.69 -10.04 20.12
C VAL A 598 -18.13 -9.75 18.71
N LYS A 599 -19.43 -9.68 18.48
CA LYS A 599 -20.00 -9.31 17.17
C LYS A 599 -19.96 -7.79 16.97
N ALA A 600 -19.89 -7.37 15.72
CA ALA A 600 -20.16 -5.99 15.35
C ALA A 600 -21.50 -5.51 15.98
N GLY A 601 -21.55 -4.25 16.43
CA GLY A 601 -22.70 -3.70 17.16
C GLY A 601 -22.74 -4.00 18.66
N THR A 602 -21.82 -4.81 19.21
CA THR A 602 -21.76 -5.14 20.63
C THR A 602 -20.87 -4.13 21.38
N ILE A 603 -21.38 -3.48 22.43
CA ILE A 603 -20.58 -2.63 23.31
C ILE A 603 -19.67 -3.53 24.16
N HIS A 604 -18.37 -3.25 24.19
CA HIS A 604 -17.42 -4.10 24.89
C HIS A 604 -16.19 -3.33 25.42
N ALA A 605 -15.48 -3.95 26.35
CA ALA A 605 -14.15 -3.50 26.79
C ALA A 605 -13.39 -4.63 27.47
N ILE A 606 -12.07 -4.66 27.28
CA ILE A 606 -11.15 -5.49 28.04
C ILE A 606 -10.83 -4.79 29.36
N GLY A 607 -11.02 -5.49 30.48
CA GLY A 607 -10.66 -5.01 31.82
C GLY A 607 -9.15 -4.98 32.03
N ALA A 608 -8.74 -4.45 33.21
CA ALA A 608 -7.33 -4.39 33.57
C ALA A 608 -6.78 -5.79 33.95
N GLY A 609 -5.48 -5.98 33.75
CA GLY A 609 -4.75 -7.17 34.16
C GLY A 609 -4.93 -8.40 33.25
N ILE A 610 -5.40 -8.21 32.01
CA ILE A 610 -5.70 -9.29 31.06
C ILE A 610 -4.72 -9.26 29.88
N LEU A 611 -4.23 -10.43 29.50
CA LEU A 611 -3.53 -10.64 28.24
C LEU A 611 -4.41 -11.54 27.36
N ILE A 612 -4.80 -11.04 26.19
CA ILE A 612 -5.60 -11.82 25.23
C ILE A 612 -4.88 -12.03 23.90
N CYS A 613 -5.26 -13.10 23.20
CA CYS A 613 -5.08 -13.25 21.77
C CYS A 613 -6.40 -12.88 21.10
N GLU A 614 -6.40 -11.79 20.32
CA GLU A 614 -7.54 -11.30 19.56
C GLU A 614 -7.43 -11.75 18.10
N ILE A 615 -8.45 -12.45 17.61
CA ILE A 615 -8.58 -12.85 16.20
C ILE A 615 -9.81 -12.14 15.64
N GLN A 616 -9.63 -11.33 14.61
CA GLN A 616 -10.65 -10.41 14.12
C GLN A 616 -10.65 -10.30 12.59
N GLN A 617 -11.71 -9.71 12.02
CA GLN A 617 -11.65 -9.22 10.65
C GLN A 617 -10.50 -8.21 10.51
N ASN A 618 -9.90 -8.13 9.33
CA ASN A 618 -8.78 -7.22 9.06
C ASN A 618 -9.24 -5.76 8.97
N SER A 619 -9.57 -5.19 10.14
CA SER A 619 -10.08 -3.83 10.32
C SER A 619 -9.51 -3.22 11.60
N ASN A 620 -9.26 -1.91 11.58
CA ASN A 620 -8.87 -1.12 12.74
C ASN A 620 -9.98 -0.11 13.14
N CYS A 621 -11.20 -0.29 12.61
CA CYS A 621 -12.33 0.60 12.87
C CYS A 621 -12.88 0.42 14.29
N THR A 622 -12.77 1.47 15.12
CA THR A 622 -13.20 1.45 16.51
C THR A 622 -13.90 2.75 16.86
N TYR A 623 -15.14 2.66 17.36
CA TYR A 623 -15.88 3.79 17.89
C TYR A 623 -15.80 3.78 19.42
N ARG A 624 -15.01 4.73 19.96
CA ARG A 624 -14.83 4.90 21.40
C ARG A 624 -16.02 5.62 21.99
N MET A 625 -16.66 4.99 22.98
CA MET A 625 -17.85 5.52 23.66
C MET A 625 -17.49 6.18 24.99
N TYR A 626 -16.56 5.60 25.74
CA TYR A 626 -16.14 6.10 27.06
C TYR A 626 -14.70 5.70 27.36
N ASP A 627 -13.90 6.62 27.88
CA ASP A 627 -12.45 6.41 28.11
C ASP A 627 -12.00 6.76 29.53
N TYR A 628 -12.89 6.70 30.54
CA TYR A 628 -12.57 6.93 31.94
C TYR A 628 -11.93 8.29 32.22
N ASP A 629 -12.17 9.29 31.38
CA ASP A 629 -11.56 10.62 31.43
C ASP A 629 -10.02 10.62 31.35
N ARG A 630 -9.41 9.58 30.78
CA ARG A 630 -7.96 9.46 30.65
C ARG A 630 -7.40 10.55 29.77
N ARG A 631 -6.17 10.97 30.11
CA ARG A 631 -5.42 11.97 29.35
C ARG A 631 -4.06 11.41 28.97
N ASP A 632 -3.59 11.81 27.80
CA ASP A 632 -2.23 11.53 27.35
C ASP A 632 -1.18 12.33 28.16
N LYS A 633 0.10 12.10 27.87
CA LYS A 633 1.22 12.82 28.50
C LYS A 633 1.23 14.34 28.26
N PHE A 634 0.42 14.82 27.30
CA PHE A 634 0.24 16.23 27.00
C PHE A 634 -1.03 16.82 27.60
N GLY A 635 -1.82 16.03 28.32
CA GLY A 635 -3.07 16.43 28.94
C GLY A 635 -4.32 16.35 28.05
N ASN A 636 -4.22 15.81 26.85
CA ASN A 636 -5.33 15.69 25.91
C ASN A 636 -6.17 14.44 26.19
N ARG A 637 -7.49 14.54 26.04
CA ARG A 637 -8.40 13.39 26.03
C ARG A 637 -8.39 12.74 24.66
N ARG A 638 -8.59 11.41 24.60
CA ARG A 638 -8.86 10.73 23.34
C ARG A 638 -10.25 11.08 22.83
N GLU A 639 -10.40 11.22 21.53
CA GLU A 639 -11.68 11.50 20.87
C GLU A 639 -12.69 10.39 21.16
N LEU A 640 -13.95 10.78 21.42
CA LEU A 640 -15.10 9.88 21.51
C LEU A 640 -15.92 9.97 20.23
N HIS A 641 -16.42 8.83 19.77
CA HIS A 641 -17.17 8.69 18.51
C HIS A 641 -18.65 8.38 18.78
N ILE A 642 -19.29 9.19 19.65
CA ILE A 642 -20.60 8.86 20.22
C ILE A 642 -21.68 8.69 19.16
N ASP A 643 -21.77 9.61 18.19
CA ASP A 643 -22.82 9.53 17.16
C ASP A 643 -22.70 8.27 16.32
N LYS A 644 -21.48 7.95 15.83
CA LYS A 644 -21.23 6.72 15.07
C LYS A 644 -21.46 5.45 15.89
N ALA A 645 -21.11 5.49 17.17
CA ALA A 645 -21.36 4.39 18.09
C ALA A 645 -22.87 4.12 18.28
N ILE A 646 -23.66 5.19 18.46
CA ILE A 646 -25.12 5.09 18.58
C ILE A 646 -25.77 4.62 17.26
N ASP A 647 -25.19 4.95 16.11
CA ASP A 647 -25.73 4.46 14.84
C ASP A 647 -25.65 2.94 14.73
N VAL A 648 -24.56 2.32 15.18
CA VAL A 648 -24.28 0.89 15.00
C VAL A 648 -24.61 0.01 16.20
N VAL A 649 -25.05 0.57 17.34
CA VAL A 649 -25.22 -0.19 18.58
C VAL A 649 -26.42 -1.17 18.49
N ASP A 650 -26.16 -2.42 18.91
CA ASP A 650 -27.22 -3.38 19.23
C ASP A 650 -27.77 -3.07 20.65
N VAL A 651 -29.03 -2.68 20.71
CA VAL A 651 -29.71 -2.29 21.96
C VAL A 651 -30.31 -3.48 22.73
N LYS A 652 -30.08 -4.71 22.26
CA LYS A 652 -30.61 -5.91 22.88
C LYS A 652 -29.71 -6.43 24.00
N LYS A 653 -30.35 -7.12 24.96
CA LYS A 653 -29.61 -7.87 25.98
C LYS A 653 -28.60 -8.82 25.31
N TYR A 654 -27.39 -8.81 25.84
CA TYR A 654 -26.34 -9.73 25.38
C TYR A 654 -26.78 -11.19 25.44
N LYS A 655 -26.45 -11.89 24.39
CA LYS A 655 -26.59 -13.35 24.31
C LYS A 655 -25.24 -13.92 23.85
N PRO A 656 -24.72 -14.95 24.52
CA PRO A 656 -23.50 -15.61 24.09
C PRO A 656 -23.59 -16.05 22.61
N PHE A 657 -22.49 -15.97 21.92
CA PHE A 657 -22.41 -16.41 20.54
C PHE A 657 -22.48 -17.93 20.47
N VAL A 658 -23.25 -18.44 19.55
CA VAL A 658 -23.29 -19.87 19.24
C VAL A 658 -22.57 -20.07 17.90
N SER A 659 -21.51 -20.86 17.90
CA SER A 659 -20.74 -21.21 16.70
C SER A 659 -21.62 -21.97 15.69
N GLY A 660 -21.34 -21.73 14.41
CA GLY A 660 -21.93 -22.54 13.32
C GLY A 660 -21.48 -24.01 13.37
N ASN A 661 -22.16 -24.87 12.63
CA ASN A 661 -21.69 -26.25 12.43
C ASN A 661 -20.44 -26.20 11.53
N SER A 662 -19.32 -26.74 12.02
CA SER A 662 -18.12 -26.98 11.24
C SER A 662 -17.57 -28.37 11.56
N ASP A 663 -16.92 -28.97 10.57
CA ASP A 663 -16.18 -30.22 10.78
C ASP A 663 -14.96 -29.93 11.64
N VAL A 664 -14.96 -30.42 12.88
CA VAL A 664 -13.86 -30.23 13.82
C VAL A 664 -12.75 -31.23 13.50
N PRO A 665 -11.53 -30.74 13.18
CA PRO A 665 -10.40 -31.63 12.92
C PRO A 665 -10.07 -32.51 14.10
N GLU A 666 -9.47 -33.69 13.85
CA GLU A 666 -9.04 -34.61 14.89
C GLU A 666 -8.05 -33.95 15.85
N GLY A 667 -8.27 -34.07 17.14
CA GLY A 667 -7.42 -33.49 18.18
C GLY A 667 -7.69 -31.99 18.46
N ALA A 668 -8.56 -31.35 17.72
CA ALA A 668 -8.92 -29.95 17.89
C ALA A 668 -10.12 -29.76 18.82
N GLU A 669 -10.18 -28.57 19.42
CA GLU A 669 -11.37 -27.98 20.04
C GLU A 669 -11.80 -26.78 19.20
N LEU A 670 -13.08 -26.74 18.78
CA LEU A 670 -13.61 -25.58 18.07
C LEU A 670 -13.82 -24.43 19.07
N LEU A 671 -13.12 -23.31 18.87
CA LEU A 671 -13.34 -22.09 19.65
C LEU A 671 -14.47 -21.25 19.07
N VAL A 672 -14.38 -20.91 17.80
CA VAL A 672 -15.34 -20.09 17.07
C VAL A 672 -15.41 -20.51 15.61
N SER A 673 -16.64 -20.57 15.07
CA SER A 673 -16.90 -20.64 13.63
C SER A 673 -17.92 -19.57 13.28
N CYS A 674 -17.53 -18.59 12.43
CA CYS A 674 -18.37 -17.50 11.97
C CYS A 674 -18.21 -17.29 10.44
N LYS A 675 -18.93 -16.32 9.90
CA LYS A 675 -18.87 -15.99 8.45
C LYS A 675 -17.44 -15.68 7.95
N TYR A 676 -16.57 -15.19 8.83
CA TYR A 676 -15.31 -14.56 8.46
C TYR A 676 -14.08 -15.44 8.75
N PHE A 677 -14.15 -16.29 9.78
CA PHE A 677 -13.07 -17.17 10.18
C PHE A 677 -13.53 -18.31 11.06
N GLU A 678 -12.73 -19.35 11.10
CA GLU A 678 -12.84 -20.48 12.04
C GLU A 678 -11.56 -20.60 12.83
N CYS A 679 -11.70 -20.80 14.16
CA CYS A 679 -10.59 -20.92 15.09
C CYS A 679 -10.66 -22.23 15.84
N TYR A 680 -9.56 -22.95 15.86
CA TYR A 680 -9.41 -24.26 16.53
C TYR A 680 -8.25 -24.21 17.53
N LYS A 681 -8.47 -24.76 18.72
CA LYS A 681 -7.44 -24.92 19.73
C LYS A 681 -6.91 -26.35 19.70
N TYR A 682 -5.59 -26.50 19.81
CA TYR A 682 -4.91 -27.77 20.01
C TYR A 682 -4.05 -27.70 21.27
N VAL A 683 -4.00 -28.83 22.02
CA VAL A 683 -3.16 -28.97 23.22
C VAL A 683 -2.17 -30.12 22.97
N LEU A 684 -0.87 -29.82 23.18
CA LEU A 684 0.23 -30.77 23.00
C LEU A 684 0.93 -31.03 24.34
N GLY A 685 1.32 -32.30 24.58
CA GLY A 685 2.00 -32.71 25.78
C GLY A 685 1.10 -32.74 27.04
N GLU A 686 1.68 -33.04 28.19
CA GLU A 686 0.95 -32.96 29.46
C GLU A 686 0.66 -31.49 29.78
N SER A 687 -0.61 -31.10 29.81
CA SER A 687 -1.01 -29.80 30.31
C SER A 687 -0.74 -29.74 31.82
N VAL A 688 0.13 -28.84 32.24
CA VAL A 688 0.29 -28.50 33.66
C VAL A 688 -0.88 -27.61 34.06
N TYR A 689 -2.08 -28.15 34.09
CA TYR A 689 -3.22 -27.56 34.77
C TYR A 689 -3.43 -28.28 36.08
N THR A 690 -2.91 -27.75 37.17
CA THR A 690 -3.41 -28.10 38.52
C THR A 690 -4.75 -27.39 38.68
N ASP A 691 -5.81 -28.17 38.55
CA ASP A 691 -7.18 -27.77 38.81
C ASP A 691 -7.35 -27.54 40.33
N ASP A 692 -7.44 -26.30 40.74
CA ASP A 692 -7.84 -25.95 42.09
C ASP A 692 -8.90 -24.83 42.06
N SER A 693 -10.04 -25.11 41.44
CA SER A 693 -11.31 -24.42 41.72
C SER A 693 -12.50 -25.13 41.07
N SER A 694 -13.32 -25.65 41.94
CA SER A 694 -14.69 -26.12 41.66
C SER A 694 -15.61 -24.91 41.38
N ASP A 695 -15.72 -24.53 40.10
CA ASP A 695 -16.93 -23.81 39.60
C ASP A 695 -16.96 -23.91 38.07
N LYS A 696 -17.72 -24.89 37.61
CA LYS A 696 -17.96 -25.20 36.19
C LYS A 696 -19.25 -24.55 35.70
N ASP A 697 -19.35 -23.25 35.55
CA ASP A 697 -20.62 -22.68 35.08
C ASP A 697 -20.57 -21.40 34.25
N ILE A 698 -19.60 -21.19 33.34
CA ILE A 698 -19.68 -19.98 32.48
C ILE A 698 -19.59 -20.26 30.97
N CYS A 699 -19.04 -21.39 30.53
CA CYS A 699 -18.99 -21.73 29.10
C CYS A 699 -20.00 -22.77 28.62
N ASN A 700 -20.83 -23.35 29.48
CA ASN A 700 -21.76 -24.42 29.13
C ASN A 700 -23.20 -24.15 29.57
N ASN A 701 -23.94 -23.36 28.80
CA ASN A 701 -25.37 -23.56 28.66
C ASN A 701 -25.63 -24.34 27.36
N TYR A 702 -25.15 -25.59 27.31
CA TYR A 702 -25.63 -26.60 26.39
C TYR A 702 -26.36 -27.66 27.20
N ASP A 703 -27.66 -27.85 26.90
CA ASP A 703 -28.43 -28.95 27.40
C ASP A 703 -27.80 -30.31 27.04
N GLY A 704 -27.46 -31.05 28.06
CA GLY A 704 -27.51 -32.48 28.08
C GLY A 704 -26.34 -33.27 27.45
N ASN A 705 -25.59 -33.93 28.34
CA ASN A 705 -24.77 -35.12 28.09
C ASN A 705 -23.65 -35.05 27.04
N SER A 706 -22.50 -34.58 27.47
CA SER A 706 -21.25 -35.15 26.97
C SER A 706 -20.29 -35.37 28.14
N ASP A 707 -20.04 -36.63 28.44
CA ASP A 707 -18.89 -37.05 29.25
C ASP A 707 -17.64 -36.44 28.66
N ILE A 708 -17.01 -35.48 29.36
CA ILE A 708 -15.69 -34.96 28.97
C ILE A 708 -14.71 -36.10 29.21
N VAL A 709 -14.52 -36.94 28.18
CA VAL A 709 -13.39 -37.86 28.14
C VAL A 709 -12.16 -37.02 27.89
N ALA A 710 -11.32 -36.84 28.90
CA ALA A 710 -9.99 -36.29 28.73
C ALA A 710 -9.29 -37.11 27.62
N LYS A 711 -9.09 -36.52 26.44
CA LYS A 711 -8.31 -37.16 25.39
C LYS A 711 -6.86 -37.28 25.86
N PRO A 712 -6.18 -38.39 25.57
CA PRO A 712 -4.78 -38.56 25.93
C PRO A 712 -3.99 -37.40 25.26
N ALA A 713 -3.14 -36.77 26.04
CA ALA A 713 -2.21 -35.76 25.55
C ALA A 713 -1.33 -36.40 24.47
N THR A 714 -1.24 -35.80 23.31
CA THR A 714 -0.36 -36.21 22.21
C THR A 714 0.77 -35.21 22.08
N ASP A 715 2.01 -35.69 22.01
CA ASP A 715 3.18 -34.84 21.77
C ASP A 715 3.26 -34.38 20.31
N LYS A 716 2.35 -34.85 19.47
CA LYS A 716 2.32 -34.56 18.02
C LYS A 716 0.89 -34.45 17.51
N ILE A 717 0.64 -33.41 16.71
CA ILE A 717 -0.59 -33.22 15.96
C ILE A 717 -0.31 -32.98 14.48
N ASN A 718 -1.29 -33.30 13.62
CA ASN A 718 -1.24 -33.04 12.19
C ASN A 718 -2.41 -32.15 11.80
N ILE A 719 -2.11 -31.04 11.12
CA ILE A 719 -3.07 -30.02 10.65
C ILE A 719 -3.10 -30.08 9.13
N SER A 720 -4.24 -30.46 8.56
CA SER A 720 -4.42 -30.47 7.10
C SER A 720 -4.63 -29.05 6.57
N VAL A 721 -3.96 -28.75 5.48
CA VAL A 721 -4.13 -27.54 4.68
C VAL A 721 -4.63 -27.94 3.30
N ASP A 722 -5.53 -27.15 2.75
CA ASP A 722 -6.15 -27.37 1.44
C ASP A 722 -5.96 -26.13 0.54
N THR A 723 -6.41 -26.22 -0.70
CA THR A 723 -6.35 -25.11 -1.67
C THR A 723 -7.37 -24.00 -1.39
N MET A 724 -8.29 -24.23 -0.47
CA MET A 724 -9.39 -23.28 -0.19
C MET A 724 -8.95 -22.13 0.69
N SER A 725 -8.04 -22.41 1.69
CA SER A 725 -7.61 -21.39 2.65
C SER A 725 -6.23 -21.71 3.24
N PHE A 726 -5.49 -20.67 3.55
CA PHE A 726 -4.29 -20.71 4.37
C PHE A 726 -4.57 -21.22 5.81
N ARG A 727 -3.50 -21.45 6.59
CA ARG A 727 -3.60 -21.59 8.05
C ARG A 727 -2.71 -20.55 8.73
N SER A 728 -3.25 -19.85 9.73
CA SER A 728 -2.44 -19.11 10.70
C SER A 728 -2.28 -19.97 11.94
N ILE A 729 -1.07 -20.10 12.44
CA ILE A 729 -0.75 -20.82 13.68
C ILE A 729 -0.19 -19.83 14.67
N ILE A 730 -0.91 -19.60 15.76
CA ILE A 730 -0.49 -18.75 16.87
C ILE A 730 -0.17 -19.65 18.06
N VAL A 731 1.05 -19.54 18.58
CA VAL A 731 1.48 -20.26 19.76
C VAL A 731 1.07 -19.48 21.00
N ILE A 732 0.17 -20.01 21.80
CA ILE A 732 -0.28 -19.38 23.05
C ILE A 732 0.75 -19.62 24.14
N GLU A 733 1.18 -20.88 24.32
CA GLU A 733 2.18 -21.30 25.28
C GLU A 733 2.92 -22.54 24.81
N GLY A 734 4.07 -22.83 25.42
CA GLY A 734 4.88 -24.00 25.14
C GLY A 734 5.98 -23.80 24.12
N SER A 735 6.59 -24.89 23.69
CA SER A 735 7.69 -24.90 22.72
C SER A 735 7.80 -26.23 22.00
N GLY A 736 8.42 -26.24 20.84
CA GLY A 736 8.60 -27.46 20.04
C GLY A 736 8.99 -27.14 18.61
N LYS A 737 8.53 -27.97 17.67
CA LYS A 737 8.85 -27.90 16.25
C LYS A 737 7.60 -27.96 15.38
N ILE A 738 7.60 -27.16 14.33
CA ILE A 738 6.60 -27.20 13.26
C ILE A 738 7.30 -27.65 11.98
N THR A 739 6.74 -28.67 11.32
CA THR A 739 7.30 -29.24 10.08
C THR A 739 6.24 -29.23 8.97
N VAL A 740 6.61 -28.73 7.80
CA VAL A 740 5.79 -28.78 6.58
C VAL A 740 6.67 -29.22 5.42
N GLY A 741 6.43 -30.40 4.87
CA GLY A 741 7.32 -30.98 3.87
C GLY A 741 8.73 -31.17 4.42
N GLU A 742 9.72 -30.56 3.79
CA GLU A 742 11.13 -30.56 4.23
C GLU A 742 11.49 -29.36 5.14
N ASN A 743 10.57 -28.42 5.35
CA ASN A 743 10.80 -27.21 6.15
C ASN A 743 10.48 -27.50 7.63
N GLU A 744 11.45 -27.29 8.50
CA GLU A 744 11.32 -27.41 9.95
C GLU A 744 11.66 -26.08 10.62
N MET A 745 10.84 -25.67 11.60
CA MET A 745 11.01 -24.46 12.38
C MET A 745 10.75 -24.70 13.86
N ASP A 746 11.58 -24.15 14.72
CA ASP A 746 11.31 -24.12 16.16
C ASP A 746 10.23 -23.10 16.49
N TYR A 747 9.35 -23.44 17.45
CA TYR A 747 8.37 -22.51 17.99
C TYR A 747 8.52 -22.34 19.51
N ARG A 748 8.08 -21.21 19.99
CA ARG A 748 7.92 -20.88 21.41
C ARG A 748 6.67 -20.03 21.62
N ALA A 749 6.28 -19.84 22.88
CA ALA A 749 5.14 -18.99 23.24
C ALA A 749 5.17 -17.64 22.53
N VAL A 750 4.01 -17.18 22.06
CA VAL A 750 3.70 -15.97 21.29
C VAL A 750 4.37 -15.85 19.91
N ASP A 751 4.87 -16.97 19.35
CA ASP A 751 5.27 -17.02 17.95
C ASP A 751 4.05 -17.12 17.02
N SER A 752 4.21 -16.55 15.81
CA SER A 752 3.20 -16.54 14.76
C SER A 752 3.75 -17.11 13.47
N PHE A 753 2.98 -18.02 12.85
CA PHE A 753 3.32 -18.65 11.57
C PHE A 753 2.16 -18.52 10.59
N PHE A 754 2.53 -18.28 9.34
CA PHE A 754 1.62 -18.32 8.19
C PHE A 754 1.97 -19.55 7.34
N VAL A 755 0.99 -20.41 7.12
CA VAL A 755 1.08 -21.57 6.24
C VAL A 755 0.28 -21.28 4.99
N THR A 756 0.94 -21.30 3.84
CA THR A 756 0.30 -21.04 2.54
C THR A 756 -0.74 -22.10 2.21
N ALA A 757 -1.79 -21.72 1.48
CA ALA A 757 -2.79 -22.67 0.95
C ALA A 757 -2.13 -23.74 0.08
N GLY A 758 -2.80 -24.88 -0.11
CA GLY A 758 -2.33 -26.00 -0.91
C GLY A 758 -2.46 -27.32 -0.17
N GLU A 759 -2.48 -28.43 -0.91
CA GLU A 759 -2.60 -29.79 -0.34
C GLU A 759 -1.32 -30.17 0.42
N LYS A 760 -1.34 -30.00 1.74
CA LYS A 760 -0.20 -30.30 2.62
C LYS A 760 -0.64 -30.59 4.05
N VAL A 761 0.28 -31.16 4.82
CA VAL A 761 0.09 -31.44 6.25
C VAL A 761 1.16 -30.69 7.04
N VAL A 762 0.72 -29.98 8.06
CA VAL A 762 1.58 -29.36 9.06
C VAL A 762 1.67 -30.31 10.25
N SER A 763 2.86 -30.77 10.58
CA SER A 763 3.12 -31.54 11.78
C SER A 763 3.65 -30.62 12.87
N VAL A 764 3.02 -30.63 14.05
CA VAL A 764 3.48 -29.86 15.21
C VAL A 764 3.82 -30.85 16.32
N GLU A 765 5.06 -30.79 16.80
CA GLU A 765 5.59 -31.67 17.87
C GLU A 765 6.13 -30.83 19.01
N GLY A 766 5.81 -31.22 20.26
CA GLY A 766 6.29 -30.51 21.45
C GLY A 766 5.24 -30.41 22.54
N THR A 767 5.23 -29.27 23.24
CA THR A 767 4.28 -29.01 24.33
C THR A 767 3.60 -27.65 24.15
N GLY A 768 2.40 -27.52 24.70
CA GLY A 768 1.72 -26.23 24.80
C GLY A 768 0.34 -26.16 24.18
N VAL A 769 -0.11 -24.93 23.98
CA VAL A 769 -1.42 -24.60 23.38
C VAL A 769 -1.18 -23.77 22.12
N ILE A 770 -1.79 -24.17 21.02
CA ILE A 770 -1.79 -23.42 19.77
C ILE A 770 -3.21 -23.12 19.30
N ILE A 771 -3.39 -21.99 18.67
CA ILE A 771 -4.64 -21.64 17.97
C ILE A 771 -4.36 -21.63 16.48
N VAL A 772 -5.20 -22.34 15.73
CA VAL A 772 -5.16 -22.42 14.26
C VAL A 772 -6.36 -21.69 13.71
N THR A 773 -6.11 -20.71 12.85
CA THR A 773 -7.16 -19.92 12.18
C THR A 773 -7.16 -20.20 10.68
N LYS A 774 -8.34 -20.39 10.10
CA LYS A 774 -8.61 -20.42 8.65
C LYS A 774 -9.82 -19.56 8.29
N VAL A 775 -10.07 -19.34 7.00
CA VAL A 775 -11.21 -18.58 6.45
C VAL A 775 -12.14 -19.48 5.68
#